data_473b70bba82834993675a4aa5b5752ce
#
_entry.id   473b70bba82834993675a4aa5b5752ce
#
_cell.length_a   1.000
_cell.length_b   1.000
_cell.length_c   1.000
_cell.angle_alpha   90.00
_cell.angle_beta   90.00
_cell.angle_gamma   90.00
#
_symmetry.space_group_name_H-M   'P 1'
#
loop_
_entity.id
_entity.type
_entity.pdbx_description
1 polymer ?
#
loop_
_entity_poly.entity_id
_entity_poly.type
_entity_poly.pdbx_seq_one_letter_code
_entity_poly.pdbx_strand_id
1 'polypeptide(L)'
;MTVQTSRRTFLAAASAFTVGVALPGARAKAGVVASRLPLNPERLATYISINPDGSAVGWIGKIDMGQGTDVGWAQMIAEELDLPVEKVSIVQGHTDVTFNMGGASGSTGIWKGGAAMRAAAAEARSVLLGMAAEKLGVPADQLAVDNGVISAKADPAQKVTYAALVGGQHFDTLLTWNKQVGSDLMVEGKAKPKAPKDYKIVGKTSPLRRDVAEKVLGQHVYMVDAKVEGMLHGRVIRPPVAGAVPVSVDESSIAKIPGAKVVREKDFIGVVAPKEWHAVRAARELNVTWSDAKPPFPGSAKIHDHIRAAPTLKRDVDKQKGDVEAAFAKAAKVFEAAYEWPFQSHASMGPASGLVDARPDGVKVWSGSQKPHYARDGVAKLLGLPQDKAVCVSLTGPGSYGRNDSGDVVMDAAVLSRAVGKPVRVQSMRHEGTGWDPKAPASVHTSRVALDADNKITAWYFESKVFSKRDAFNNEGDPAYTLAGQLLGAPLKPTIIFGGPDESYGFPAYLKISNIISPLLDRASPLRTAHMRDPGGPQVHFAVESFMDELAYHLGMDPVAFRLKNVENPRDLAVIKAAAEKAGWRPRTGARKEARGDVLVGQGISYASRAGTRVAMVADVEVHRVTGRVWVRKWTVAHDCGQIINPGLLRLTIEGNVVQSTSRALFEEVQFDDKMVTSVDWNTYPILDMKDAPETVDIVLIDHPDIAPTGAGEGSTRPTAAAIANAIFDATGVRLRRAPLTPERVKAGMA
;
A
#
# COMPACT_ATOMS: atom_id res chain seq x y z
N MET A 1 31.44 -28.46 -9.58
CA MET A 1 31.06 -28.49 -11.00
C MET A 1 30.69 -27.08 -11.40
N THR A 2 31.60 -26.38 -12.08
CA THR A 2 31.45 -25.02 -12.59
C THR A 2 30.70 -25.09 -13.91
N VAL A 3 29.44 -24.66 -13.95
CA VAL A 3 28.68 -24.51 -15.21
C VAL A 3 29.10 -23.20 -15.86
N GLN A 4 30.00 -23.28 -16.84
CA GLN A 4 30.28 -22.17 -17.74
C GLN A 4 29.12 -22.06 -18.76
N THR A 5 28.20 -21.12 -18.55
CA THR A 5 27.23 -20.70 -19.56
C THR A 5 27.89 -19.66 -20.46
N SER A 6 28.00 -19.97 -21.76
CA SER A 6 28.60 -19.04 -22.71
C SER A 6 27.71 -17.80 -22.93
N ARG A 7 28.32 -16.64 -23.21
CA ARG A 7 27.61 -15.39 -23.57
C ARG A 7 26.60 -15.58 -24.73
N ARG A 8 26.82 -16.54 -25.62
CA ARG A 8 25.88 -16.86 -26.70
C ARG A 8 24.61 -17.54 -26.21
N THR A 9 24.67 -18.39 -25.23
CA THR A 9 23.49 -19.03 -24.59
C THR A 9 22.66 -18.04 -23.83
N PHE A 10 23.29 -17.05 -23.20
CA PHE A 10 22.60 -15.96 -22.52
C PHE A 10 21.90 -15.00 -23.50
N LEU A 11 22.52 -14.69 -24.63
CA LEU A 11 21.95 -13.84 -25.68
C LEU A 11 20.86 -14.56 -26.49
N ALA A 12 20.95 -15.87 -26.68
CA ALA A 12 19.89 -16.66 -27.33
C ALA A 12 18.64 -16.79 -26.45
N ALA A 13 18.80 -16.86 -25.12
CA ALA A 13 17.68 -16.78 -24.19
C ALA A 13 17.03 -15.37 -24.14
N ALA A 14 17.82 -14.31 -24.39
CA ALA A 14 17.31 -12.94 -24.45
C ALA A 14 16.59 -12.62 -25.78
N SER A 15 16.90 -13.30 -26.89
CA SER A 15 16.24 -13.10 -28.20
C SER A 15 14.92 -13.86 -28.36
N ALA A 16 14.61 -14.83 -27.49
CA ALA A 16 13.33 -15.52 -27.47
C ALA A 16 12.17 -14.70 -26.81
N PHE A 17 12.45 -13.44 -26.43
CA PHE A 17 11.45 -12.51 -25.86
C PHE A 17 10.66 -11.72 -26.91
N THR A 18 10.61 -12.22 -28.14
CA THR A 18 9.76 -11.64 -29.16
C THR A 18 8.38 -12.30 -29.10
N VAL A 19 7.40 -11.56 -28.60
CA VAL A 19 5.95 -11.82 -28.74
C VAL A 19 5.47 -13.18 -28.18
N GLY A 20 5.80 -13.43 -26.97
CA GLY A 20 5.06 -14.35 -26.11
C GLY A 20 5.10 -13.71 -24.74
N VAL A 21 3.95 -13.41 -24.13
CA VAL A 21 3.91 -13.06 -22.72
C VAL A 21 4.39 -14.31 -21.96
N ALA A 22 5.70 -14.45 -21.79
CA ALA A 22 6.24 -15.34 -20.79
C ALA A 22 5.88 -14.71 -19.45
N LEU A 23 4.80 -15.22 -18.83
CA LEU A 23 4.34 -14.81 -17.53
C LEU A 23 5.46 -15.06 -16.50
N PRO A 24 5.98 -14.04 -15.80
CA PRO A 24 6.94 -14.25 -14.73
C PRO A 24 6.29 -15.13 -13.64
N GLY A 25 6.95 -16.23 -13.29
CA GLY A 25 6.52 -17.11 -12.21
C GLY A 25 5.77 -18.38 -12.63
N ALA A 26 5.43 -18.57 -13.89
CA ALA A 26 4.93 -19.85 -14.38
C ALA A 26 6.06 -20.59 -15.11
N ARG A 27 6.83 -21.44 -14.43
CA ARG A 27 7.37 -22.65 -15.04
C ARG A 27 6.21 -23.62 -15.34
N ALA A 28 5.17 -23.15 -16.02
CA ALA A 28 4.37 -24.02 -16.85
C ALA A 28 5.25 -24.34 -18.06
N LYS A 29 5.68 -25.59 -18.24
CA LYS A 29 5.96 -26.11 -19.59
C LYS A 29 4.85 -25.53 -20.46
N ALA A 30 5.21 -24.92 -21.59
CA ALA A 30 4.31 -24.29 -22.54
C ALA A 30 3.18 -25.27 -22.96
N GLY A 31 2.22 -25.47 -22.09
CA GLY A 31 0.90 -25.99 -22.39
C GLY A 31 0.17 -24.82 -23.05
N VAL A 32 -0.39 -25.03 -24.22
CA VAL A 32 -1.20 -24.08 -24.96
C VAL A 32 -2.26 -23.54 -23.99
N VAL A 33 -2.06 -22.31 -23.48
CA VAL A 33 -3.13 -21.58 -22.79
C VAL A 33 -4.19 -21.38 -23.87
N ALA A 34 -5.37 -21.99 -23.68
CA ALA A 34 -6.49 -21.78 -24.58
C ALA A 34 -6.73 -20.28 -24.73
N SER A 35 -7.03 -19.81 -25.95
CA SER A 35 -7.24 -18.39 -26.23
C SER A 35 -8.28 -17.85 -25.24
N ARG A 36 -7.91 -16.74 -24.55
CA ARG A 36 -8.83 -16.16 -23.56
C ARG A 36 -10.12 -15.72 -24.23
N LEU A 37 -11.24 -16.05 -23.62
CA LEU A 37 -12.54 -15.47 -23.98
C LEU A 37 -12.53 -13.97 -23.65
N PRO A 38 -13.32 -13.15 -24.35
CA PRO A 38 -13.54 -11.76 -23.98
C PRO A 38 -13.93 -11.65 -22.51
N LEU A 39 -13.31 -10.68 -21.79
CA LEU A 39 -13.54 -10.50 -20.36
C LEU A 39 -15.02 -10.14 -20.10
N ASN A 40 -15.70 -11.01 -19.37
CA ASN A 40 -17.07 -10.80 -18.89
C ASN A 40 -17.10 -11.17 -17.40
N PRO A 41 -17.41 -10.21 -16.49
CA PRO A 41 -17.41 -10.47 -15.06
C PRO A 41 -18.50 -11.46 -14.60
N GLU A 42 -19.46 -11.77 -15.45
CA GLU A 42 -20.48 -12.78 -15.17
C GLU A 42 -20.04 -14.20 -15.58
N ARG A 43 -18.91 -14.38 -16.27
CA ARG A 43 -18.43 -15.69 -16.67
C ARG A 43 -17.43 -16.25 -15.66
N LEU A 44 -17.64 -17.49 -15.23
CA LEU A 44 -16.72 -18.24 -14.37
C LEU A 44 -15.31 -18.29 -14.95
N ALA A 45 -15.18 -18.50 -16.26
CA ALA A 45 -13.90 -18.52 -16.99
C ALA A 45 -13.12 -17.20 -16.92
N THR A 46 -13.73 -16.09 -16.50
CA THR A 46 -13.02 -14.82 -16.24
C THR A 46 -12.11 -14.92 -15.02
N TYR A 47 -12.42 -15.79 -14.07
CA TYR A 47 -11.72 -15.91 -12.78
C TYR A 47 -10.91 -17.18 -12.64
N ILE A 48 -11.43 -18.32 -13.12
CA ILE A 48 -10.82 -19.65 -12.96
C ILE A 48 -10.75 -20.37 -14.29
N SER A 49 -9.61 -21.02 -14.55
CA SER A 49 -9.48 -21.99 -15.64
C SER A 49 -8.71 -23.23 -15.15
N ILE A 50 -8.99 -24.37 -15.78
CA ILE A 50 -8.28 -25.63 -15.55
C ILE A 50 -7.45 -25.94 -16.79
N ASN A 51 -6.15 -26.14 -16.62
CA ASN A 51 -5.22 -26.49 -17.68
C ASN A 51 -5.39 -27.95 -18.14
N PRO A 52 -4.87 -28.30 -19.32
CA PRO A 52 -4.90 -29.70 -19.81
C PRO A 52 -4.22 -30.72 -18.88
N ASP A 53 -3.31 -30.28 -18.00
CA ASP A 53 -2.66 -31.14 -17.00
C ASP A 53 -3.44 -31.26 -15.67
N GLY A 54 -4.61 -30.60 -15.57
CA GLY A 54 -5.45 -30.56 -14.38
C GLY A 54 -5.05 -29.52 -13.32
N SER A 55 -4.00 -28.75 -13.59
CA SER A 55 -3.67 -27.58 -12.74
C SER A 55 -4.67 -26.44 -12.97
N ALA A 56 -4.79 -25.54 -11.99
CA ALA A 56 -5.70 -24.38 -12.06
C ALA A 56 -4.95 -23.06 -12.24
N VAL A 57 -5.60 -22.12 -12.92
CA VAL A 57 -5.15 -20.72 -12.98
C VAL A 57 -6.23 -19.81 -12.43
N GLY A 58 -5.85 -18.98 -11.44
CA GLY A 58 -6.65 -17.86 -10.98
C GLY A 58 -6.29 -16.57 -11.73
N TRP A 59 -7.29 -15.89 -12.29
CA TRP A 59 -7.14 -14.66 -13.05
C TRP A 59 -7.67 -13.49 -12.24
N ILE A 60 -6.80 -12.65 -11.71
CA ILE A 60 -7.17 -11.60 -10.77
C ILE A 60 -6.70 -10.21 -11.21
N GLY A 61 -7.60 -9.23 -11.19
CA GLY A 61 -7.28 -7.84 -11.54
C GLY A 61 -6.56 -7.06 -10.43
N LYS A 62 -6.36 -7.66 -9.25
CA LYS A 62 -5.49 -7.13 -8.21
C LYS A 62 -4.05 -7.57 -8.45
N ILE A 63 -3.11 -6.96 -7.71
CA ILE A 63 -1.70 -7.34 -7.77
C ILE A 63 -1.11 -7.57 -6.39
N ASP A 64 -0.10 -8.41 -6.33
CA ASP A 64 0.82 -8.53 -5.20
C ASP A 64 1.95 -7.52 -5.35
N MET A 65 2.22 -6.76 -4.29
CA MET A 65 3.30 -5.77 -4.23
C MET A 65 4.42 -6.19 -3.26
N GLY A 66 4.51 -7.50 -2.96
CA GLY A 66 5.46 -8.06 -2.03
C GLY A 66 4.87 -8.54 -0.71
N GLN A 67 3.56 -8.38 -0.51
CA GLN A 67 2.86 -8.85 0.69
C GLN A 67 2.47 -10.34 0.65
N GLY A 68 2.65 -11.04 -0.49
CA GLY A 68 2.35 -12.47 -0.63
C GLY A 68 0.88 -12.79 -0.84
N THR A 69 0.07 -11.84 -1.31
CA THR A 69 -1.35 -12.08 -1.58
C THR A 69 -1.58 -13.06 -2.73
N ASP A 70 -0.64 -13.19 -3.68
CA ASP A 70 -0.68 -14.19 -4.75
C ASP A 70 -0.73 -15.62 -4.20
N VAL A 71 0.07 -15.92 -3.18
CA VAL A 71 0.04 -17.20 -2.47
C VAL A 71 -1.27 -17.37 -1.70
N GLY A 72 -1.75 -16.31 -1.04
CA GLY A 72 -3.03 -16.34 -0.33
C GLY A 72 -4.20 -16.65 -1.26
N TRP A 73 -4.26 -16.04 -2.45
CA TRP A 73 -5.29 -16.35 -3.46
C TRP A 73 -5.16 -17.79 -3.97
N ALA A 74 -3.93 -18.26 -4.21
CA ALA A 74 -3.70 -19.65 -4.60
C ALA A 74 -4.16 -20.63 -3.53
N GLN A 75 -3.92 -20.35 -2.23
CA GLN A 75 -4.43 -21.17 -1.13
C GLN A 75 -5.97 -21.21 -1.10
N MET A 76 -6.64 -20.06 -1.28
CA MET A 76 -8.10 -20.00 -1.28
C MET A 76 -8.71 -20.77 -2.46
N ILE A 77 -8.10 -20.72 -3.65
CA ILE A 77 -8.52 -21.47 -4.83
C ILE A 77 -8.23 -22.97 -4.64
N ALA A 78 -7.04 -23.31 -4.16
CA ALA A 78 -6.63 -24.68 -3.89
C ALA A 78 -7.53 -25.38 -2.87
N GLU A 79 -7.90 -24.66 -1.80
CA GLU A 79 -8.85 -25.14 -0.78
C GLU A 79 -10.18 -25.53 -1.43
N GLU A 80 -10.78 -24.65 -2.23
CA GLU A 80 -12.08 -24.91 -2.84
C GLU A 80 -12.01 -26.03 -3.89
N LEU A 81 -10.93 -26.09 -4.68
CA LEU A 81 -10.77 -27.07 -5.76
C LEU A 81 -10.19 -28.43 -5.29
N ASP A 82 -9.88 -28.62 -4.03
CA ASP A 82 -9.17 -29.80 -3.51
C ASP A 82 -7.88 -30.10 -4.30
N LEU A 83 -7.09 -29.04 -4.58
CA LEU A 83 -5.80 -29.11 -5.26
C LEU A 83 -4.65 -28.76 -4.29
N PRO A 84 -3.45 -29.31 -4.50
CA PRO A 84 -2.24 -28.77 -3.87
C PRO A 84 -2.02 -27.32 -4.29
N VAL A 85 -1.50 -26.46 -3.39
CA VAL A 85 -1.27 -25.04 -3.68
C VAL A 85 -0.31 -24.86 -4.88
N GLU A 86 0.64 -25.76 -5.04
CA GLU A 86 1.63 -25.77 -6.12
C GLU A 86 1.01 -25.98 -7.51
N LYS A 87 -0.18 -26.59 -7.57
CA LYS A 87 -0.95 -26.77 -8.81
C LYS A 87 -1.86 -25.59 -9.14
N VAL A 88 -1.84 -24.52 -8.36
CA VAL A 88 -2.62 -23.31 -8.62
C VAL A 88 -1.70 -22.14 -8.95
N SER A 89 -1.78 -21.63 -10.16
CA SER A 89 -1.07 -20.44 -10.63
C SER A 89 -1.96 -19.21 -10.51
N ILE A 90 -1.36 -18.02 -10.36
CA ILE A 90 -2.09 -16.74 -10.34
C ILE A 90 -1.55 -15.84 -11.46
N VAL A 91 -2.45 -15.37 -12.31
CA VAL A 91 -2.21 -14.28 -13.26
C VAL A 91 -2.85 -13.01 -12.72
N GLN A 92 -2.04 -11.96 -12.57
CA GLN A 92 -2.46 -10.76 -11.85
C GLN A 92 -2.19 -9.47 -12.62
N GLY A 93 -3.14 -8.54 -12.61
CA GLY A 93 -2.96 -7.16 -13.04
C GLY A 93 -2.72 -6.92 -14.53
N HIS A 94 -2.78 -7.94 -15.37
CA HIS A 94 -2.72 -7.79 -16.84
C HIS A 94 -4.10 -7.40 -17.37
N THR A 95 -4.25 -6.19 -17.87
CA THR A 95 -5.56 -5.59 -18.14
C THR A 95 -6.30 -6.14 -19.35
N ASP A 96 -5.61 -6.89 -20.21
CA ASP A 96 -6.16 -7.61 -21.35
C ASP A 96 -6.71 -9.01 -20.99
N VAL A 97 -6.27 -9.58 -19.86
CA VAL A 97 -6.64 -10.95 -19.45
C VAL A 97 -7.22 -11.03 -18.03
N THR A 98 -7.28 -9.94 -17.28
CA THR A 98 -7.89 -9.89 -15.96
C THR A 98 -8.92 -8.77 -15.87
N PHE A 99 -10.05 -9.00 -15.18
CA PHE A 99 -11.08 -7.98 -14.97
C PHE A 99 -10.66 -7.01 -13.85
N ASN A 100 -11.04 -5.72 -13.97
CA ASN A 100 -10.66 -4.71 -12.98
C ASN A 100 -11.26 -4.99 -11.60
N MET A 101 -10.42 -5.34 -10.64
CA MET A 101 -10.76 -5.56 -9.23
C MET A 101 -10.11 -4.51 -8.31
N GLY A 102 -9.66 -3.35 -8.85
CA GLY A 102 -9.19 -2.18 -8.10
C GLY A 102 -7.72 -2.18 -7.67
N GLY A 103 -6.91 -3.14 -8.08
CA GLY A 103 -5.48 -3.23 -7.73
C GLY A 103 -5.22 -3.46 -6.24
N ALA A 104 -3.98 -3.23 -5.78
CA ALA A 104 -3.60 -3.31 -4.37
C ALA A 104 -3.92 -1.99 -3.67
N SER A 105 -5.06 -1.88 -3.01
CA SER A 105 -5.47 -0.66 -2.28
C SER A 105 -6.44 -0.97 -1.15
N GLY A 106 -6.45 -0.17 -0.10
CA GLY A 106 -7.36 -0.29 1.05
C GLY A 106 -7.28 -1.63 1.77
N SER A 107 -6.15 -2.33 1.66
CA SER A 107 -5.95 -3.70 2.18
C SER A 107 -6.98 -4.73 1.67
N THR A 108 -7.58 -4.50 0.49
CA THR A 108 -8.69 -5.30 -0.07
C THR A 108 -8.24 -6.57 -0.82
N GLY A 109 -6.96 -6.92 -0.81
CA GLY A 109 -6.39 -8.05 -1.54
C GLY A 109 -7.09 -9.37 -1.20
N ILE A 110 -7.07 -9.73 0.07
CA ILE A 110 -7.65 -11.00 0.55
C ILE A 110 -9.18 -10.92 0.69
N TRP A 111 -9.69 -9.98 1.48
CA TRP A 111 -11.10 -9.99 1.87
C TRP A 111 -12.09 -9.59 0.76
N LYS A 112 -11.66 -8.82 -0.24
CA LYS A 112 -12.48 -8.51 -1.43
C LYS A 112 -12.05 -9.38 -2.62
N GLY A 113 -10.79 -9.24 -3.05
CA GLY A 113 -10.27 -9.99 -4.20
C GLY A 113 -10.29 -11.49 -3.97
N GLY A 114 -9.81 -11.94 -2.82
CA GLY A 114 -9.82 -13.36 -2.45
C GLY A 114 -11.24 -13.94 -2.31
N ALA A 115 -12.19 -13.17 -1.77
CA ALA A 115 -13.59 -13.62 -1.67
C ALA A 115 -14.21 -13.89 -3.05
N ALA A 116 -13.97 -13.02 -4.04
CA ALA A 116 -14.44 -13.24 -5.41
C ALA A 116 -13.80 -14.47 -6.05
N MET A 117 -12.49 -14.67 -5.86
CA MET A 117 -11.78 -15.85 -6.36
C MET A 117 -12.27 -17.13 -5.72
N ARG A 118 -12.56 -17.07 -4.42
CA ARG A 118 -13.08 -18.20 -3.65
C ARG A 118 -14.48 -18.61 -4.10
N ALA A 119 -15.38 -17.64 -4.31
CA ALA A 119 -16.72 -17.90 -4.83
C ALA A 119 -16.66 -18.55 -6.22
N ALA A 120 -15.79 -18.03 -7.10
CA ALA A 120 -15.58 -18.62 -8.43
C ALA A 120 -15.00 -20.05 -8.37
N ALA A 121 -14.05 -20.31 -7.47
CA ALA A 121 -13.45 -21.63 -7.31
C ALA A 121 -14.45 -22.65 -6.75
N ALA A 122 -15.33 -22.26 -5.81
CA ALA A 122 -16.41 -23.10 -5.29
C ALA A 122 -17.39 -23.48 -6.41
N GLU A 123 -17.77 -22.54 -7.28
CA GLU A 123 -18.63 -22.84 -8.42
C GLU A 123 -17.92 -23.75 -9.43
N ALA A 124 -16.63 -23.51 -9.73
CA ALA A 124 -15.84 -24.38 -10.60
C ALA A 124 -15.80 -25.83 -10.07
N ARG A 125 -15.61 -26.02 -8.75
CA ARG A 125 -15.68 -27.33 -8.12
C ARG A 125 -17.05 -27.99 -8.31
N SER A 126 -18.11 -27.25 -8.13
CA SER A 126 -19.49 -27.75 -8.32
C SER A 126 -19.74 -28.22 -9.75
N VAL A 127 -19.29 -27.43 -10.73
CA VAL A 127 -19.39 -27.79 -12.15
C VAL A 127 -18.60 -29.07 -12.46
N LEU A 128 -17.35 -29.17 -11.96
CA LEU A 128 -16.51 -30.37 -12.14
C LEU A 128 -17.12 -31.61 -11.51
N LEU A 129 -17.74 -31.47 -10.35
CA LEU A 129 -18.49 -32.59 -9.71
C LEU A 129 -19.72 -33.00 -10.53
N GLY A 130 -20.46 -32.07 -11.11
CA GLY A 130 -21.57 -32.35 -12.01
C GLY A 130 -21.12 -33.12 -13.26
N MET A 131 -20.05 -32.63 -13.93
CA MET A 131 -19.47 -33.33 -15.09
C MET A 131 -18.97 -34.74 -14.74
N ALA A 132 -18.40 -34.92 -13.55
CA ALA A 132 -17.96 -36.24 -13.08
C ALA A 132 -19.15 -37.15 -12.77
N ALA A 133 -20.22 -36.63 -12.18
CA ALA A 133 -21.44 -37.35 -11.88
C ALA A 133 -22.06 -37.96 -13.16
N GLU A 134 -22.14 -37.14 -14.24
CA GLU A 134 -22.61 -37.60 -15.54
C GLU A 134 -21.68 -38.68 -16.14
N LYS A 135 -20.36 -38.45 -16.08
CA LYS A 135 -19.37 -39.38 -16.68
C LYS A 135 -19.23 -40.68 -15.95
N LEU A 136 -19.36 -40.68 -14.63
CA LEU A 136 -19.23 -41.88 -13.76
C LEU A 136 -20.57 -42.57 -13.48
N GLY A 137 -21.69 -41.90 -13.79
CA GLY A 137 -23.04 -42.44 -13.44
C GLY A 137 -23.31 -42.49 -11.93
N VAL A 138 -22.67 -41.60 -11.15
CA VAL A 138 -22.74 -41.53 -9.70
C VAL A 138 -23.24 -40.16 -9.25
N PRO A 139 -24.23 -40.04 -8.35
CA PRO A 139 -24.68 -38.74 -7.85
C PRO A 139 -23.53 -37.91 -7.26
N ALA A 140 -23.56 -36.60 -7.50
CA ALA A 140 -22.47 -35.69 -7.10
C ALA A 140 -22.16 -35.66 -5.60
N ASP A 141 -23.17 -35.89 -4.75
CA ASP A 141 -23.04 -35.99 -3.28
C ASP A 141 -22.34 -37.27 -2.83
N GLN A 142 -22.28 -38.29 -3.69
CA GLN A 142 -21.56 -39.54 -3.49
C GLN A 142 -20.14 -39.52 -4.07
N LEU A 143 -19.72 -38.41 -4.60
CA LEU A 143 -18.36 -38.22 -5.08
C LEU A 143 -17.47 -37.56 -4.01
N ALA A 144 -16.18 -37.88 -4.06
CA ALA A 144 -15.13 -37.24 -3.28
C ALA A 144 -14.05 -36.70 -4.22
N VAL A 145 -13.38 -35.64 -3.80
CA VAL A 145 -12.27 -35.02 -4.58
C VAL A 145 -11.01 -35.06 -3.73
N ASP A 146 -9.93 -35.50 -4.32
CA ASP A 146 -8.58 -35.40 -3.76
C ASP A 146 -7.58 -35.16 -4.87
N ASN A 147 -6.72 -34.14 -4.70
CA ASN A 147 -5.66 -33.75 -5.65
C ASN A 147 -6.14 -33.57 -7.11
N GLY A 148 -7.37 -33.12 -7.33
CA GLY A 148 -7.97 -32.95 -8.66
C GLY A 148 -8.44 -34.25 -9.30
N VAL A 149 -8.55 -35.32 -8.52
CA VAL A 149 -9.16 -36.62 -8.89
C VAL A 149 -10.50 -36.73 -8.19
N ILE A 150 -11.56 -36.91 -8.95
CA ILE A 150 -12.91 -37.18 -8.45
C ILE A 150 -13.14 -38.67 -8.50
N SER A 151 -13.57 -39.26 -7.37
CA SER A 151 -13.87 -40.69 -7.26
C SER A 151 -15.20 -40.94 -6.55
N ALA A 152 -15.84 -42.08 -6.85
CA ALA A 152 -17.02 -42.54 -6.10
C ALA A 152 -16.61 -42.95 -4.68
N LYS A 153 -17.35 -42.50 -3.65
CA LYS A 153 -17.08 -42.83 -2.26
C LYS A 153 -17.21 -44.35 -1.98
N ALA A 154 -18.12 -44.99 -2.68
CA ALA A 154 -18.36 -46.43 -2.52
C ALA A 154 -17.33 -47.28 -3.30
N ASP A 155 -16.76 -46.80 -4.37
CA ASP A 155 -15.74 -47.45 -5.20
C ASP A 155 -14.68 -46.47 -5.69
N PRO A 156 -13.57 -46.28 -4.97
CA PRO A 156 -12.49 -45.36 -5.36
C PRO A 156 -11.78 -45.72 -6.67
N ALA A 157 -11.98 -46.91 -7.24
CA ALA A 157 -11.45 -47.26 -8.56
C ALA A 157 -12.23 -46.58 -9.69
N GLN A 158 -13.51 -46.25 -9.45
CA GLN A 158 -14.36 -45.48 -10.34
C GLN A 158 -14.03 -43.97 -10.20
N LYS A 159 -13.15 -43.46 -11.03
CA LYS A 159 -12.60 -42.12 -10.89
C LYS A 159 -12.36 -41.41 -12.22
N VAL A 160 -12.28 -40.07 -12.17
CA VAL A 160 -11.94 -39.20 -13.29
C VAL A 160 -11.14 -37.97 -12.82
N THR A 161 -10.20 -37.47 -13.61
CA THR A 161 -9.40 -36.32 -13.27
C THR A 161 -10.02 -35.04 -13.81
N TYR A 162 -9.67 -33.87 -13.25
CA TYR A 162 -10.03 -32.55 -13.78
C TYR A 162 -9.54 -32.38 -15.24
N ALA A 163 -8.33 -32.84 -15.53
CA ALA A 163 -7.78 -32.83 -16.88
C ALA A 163 -8.68 -33.60 -17.90
N ALA A 164 -9.17 -34.78 -17.50
CA ALA A 164 -10.02 -35.61 -18.37
C ALA A 164 -11.47 -35.09 -18.51
N LEU A 165 -11.91 -34.21 -17.59
CA LEU A 165 -13.24 -33.59 -17.65
C LEU A 165 -13.22 -32.35 -18.54
N VAL A 166 -12.28 -31.42 -18.31
CA VAL A 166 -12.26 -30.10 -18.95
C VAL A 166 -11.47 -30.12 -20.25
N GLY A 167 -10.37 -30.91 -20.35
CA GLY A 167 -9.57 -31.03 -21.56
C GLY A 167 -9.00 -29.71 -22.08
N GLY A 168 -8.82 -28.71 -21.20
CA GLY A 168 -8.38 -27.36 -21.59
C GLY A 168 -9.47 -26.45 -22.14
N GLN A 169 -10.74 -26.86 -22.09
CA GLN A 169 -11.88 -26.01 -22.47
C GLN A 169 -12.23 -25.01 -21.40
N HIS A 170 -12.96 -23.95 -21.78
CA HIS A 170 -13.46 -22.94 -20.82
C HIS A 170 -14.76 -23.40 -20.15
N PHE A 171 -14.94 -23.01 -18.89
CA PHE A 171 -16.24 -23.13 -18.25
C PHE A 171 -17.29 -22.23 -18.93
N ASP A 172 -18.41 -22.81 -19.30
CA ASP A 172 -19.58 -22.07 -19.82
C ASP A 172 -20.63 -21.88 -18.72
N THR A 173 -20.19 -21.32 -17.61
CA THR A 173 -21.01 -21.12 -16.40
C THR A 173 -21.03 -19.63 -16.06
N LEU A 174 -22.23 -19.15 -15.70
CA LEU A 174 -22.44 -17.76 -15.28
C LEU A 174 -22.46 -17.64 -13.76
N LEU A 175 -21.85 -16.55 -13.29
CA LEU A 175 -21.87 -16.07 -11.91
C LEU A 175 -22.81 -14.85 -11.81
N THR A 176 -23.37 -14.61 -10.65
CA THR A 176 -24.04 -13.35 -10.35
C THR A 176 -22.99 -12.30 -10.03
N TRP A 177 -23.01 -11.19 -10.78
CA TRP A 177 -22.13 -10.04 -10.55
C TRP A 177 -22.95 -8.85 -10.03
N ASN A 178 -22.42 -8.15 -9.00
CA ASN A 178 -23.06 -7.00 -8.37
C ASN A 178 -23.01 -5.70 -9.21
N LYS A 179 -22.58 -5.75 -10.48
CA LYS A 179 -22.43 -4.62 -11.41
C LYS A 179 -21.40 -3.55 -10.96
N GLN A 180 -20.59 -3.83 -9.93
CA GLN A 180 -19.51 -2.96 -9.48
C GLN A 180 -18.17 -3.34 -10.13
N VAL A 181 -17.34 -2.33 -10.40
CA VAL A 181 -15.97 -2.48 -10.92
C VAL A 181 -15.01 -1.93 -9.88
N GLY A 182 -13.82 -2.50 -9.80
CA GLY A 182 -12.83 -2.08 -8.83
C GLY A 182 -12.90 -2.88 -7.53
N SER A 183 -12.53 -2.25 -6.41
CA SER A 183 -12.42 -2.96 -5.12
C SER A 183 -13.76 -3.45 -4.55
N ASP A 184 -14.87 -2.94 -5.04
CA ASP A 184 -16.21 -3.33 -4.59
C ASP A 184 -16.86 -4.41 -5.47
N LEU A 185 -16.13 -4.94 -6.47
CA LEU A 185 -16.57 -6.08 -7.25
C LEU A 185 -16.87 -7.26 -6.35
N MET A 186 -18.04 -7.86 -6.53
CA MET A 186 -18.46 -9.11 -5.92
C MET A 186 -19.08 -10.02 -6.99
N VAL A 187 -18.75 -11.29 -6.89
CA VAL A 187 -19.37 -12.36 -7.68
C VAL A 187 -19.80 -13.50 -6.77
N GLU A 188 -20.89 -14.14 -7.13
CA GLU A 188 -21.47 -15.27 -6.40
C GLU A 188 -21.84 -16.37 -7.39
N GLY A 189 -21.51 -17.62 -7.05
CA GLY A 189 -21.99 -18.81 -7.72
C GLY A 189 -23.24 -19.37 -7.04
N LYS A 190 -23.79 -20.44 -7.59
CA LYS A 190 -24.84 -21.26 -6.94
C LYS A 190 -24.25 -22.10 -5.81
N ALA A 191 -22.99 -22.53 -5.95
CA ALA A 191 -22.28 -23.30 -4.97
C ALA A 191 -21.79 -22.41 -3.82
N LYS A 192 -21.94 -22.89 -2.59
CA LYS A 192 -21.36 -22.23 -1.41
C LYS A 192 -19.91 -22.64 -1.25
N PRO A 193 -19.00 -21.70 -0.91
CA PRO A 193 -17.64 -22.01 -0.48
C PRO A 193 -17.64 -22.98 0.72
N LYS A 194 -16.56 -23.74 0.87
CA LYS A 194 -16.35 -24.65 2.01
C LYS A 194 -16.45 -23.89 3.34
N ALA A 195 -16.97 -24.55 4.37
CA ALA A 195 -17.00 -23.98 5.71
C ALA A 195 -15.59 -24.04 6.37
N PRO A 196 -15.24 -23.09 7.25
CA PRO A 196 -13.92 -23.05 7.89
C PRO A 196 -13.51 -24.33 8.63
N LYS A 197 -14.49 -25.09 9.18
CA LYS A 197 -14.26 -26.37 9.84
C LYS A 197 -13.72 -27.46 8.88
N ASP A 198 -13.98 -27.32 7.58
CA ASP A 198 -13.61 -28.29 6.55
C ASP A 198 -12.28 -27.94 5.86
N TYR A 199 -11.61 -26.85 6.29
CA TYR A 199 -10.37 -26.38 5.69
C TYR A 199 -9.19 -27.30 5.99
N LYS A 200 -8.40 -27.58 4.95
CA LYS A 200 -7.14 -28.32 5.02
C LYS A 200 -5.92 -27.44 4.72
N ILE A 201 -6.10 -26.35 4.00
CA ILE A 201 -5.04 -25.47 3.49
C ILE A 201 -5.10 -24.09 4.14
N VAL A 202 -6.26 -23.42 4.02
CA VAL A 202 -6.47 -22.05 4.51
C VAL A 202 -6.36 -22.01 6.03
N GLY A 203 -5.44 -21.17 6.53
CA GLY A 203 -5.15 -21.04 7.97
C GLY A 203 -4.39 -22.22 8.60
N LYS A 204 -4.21 -23.34 7.86
CA LYS A 204 -3.53 -24.55 8.35
C LYS A 204 -2.11 -24.69 7.84
N THR A 205 -1.80 -24.11 6.69
CA THR A 205 -0.49 -24.17 6.06
C THR A 205 0.06 -22.76 5.81
N SER A 206 1.38 -22.65 5.70
CA SER A 206 2.08 -21.38 5.46
C SER A 206 3.05 -21.52 4.29
N PRO A 207 2.57 -21.75 3.05
CA PRO A 207 3.46 -21.77 1.89
C PRO A 207 4.15 -20.42 1.73
N LEU A 208 5.42 -20.48 1.36
CA LEU A 208 6.26 -19.29 1.21
C LEU A 208 5.93 -18.53 -0.09
N ARG A 209 6.42 -17.32 -0.19
CA ARG A 209 6.36 -16.51 -1.41
C ARG A 209 7.10 -17.22 -2.55
N ARG A 210 6.49 -17.27 -3.71
CA ARG A 210 6.99 -17.98 -4.91
C ARG A 210 8.10 -17.22 -5.63
N ASP A 211 8.13 -15.90 -5.51
CA ASP A 211 9.04 -15.01 -6.19
C ASP A 211 10.40 -14.83 -5.49
N VAL A 212 10.57 -15.36 -4.27
CA VAL A 212 11.79 -15.17 -3.49
C VAL A 212 13.00 -15.81 -4.15
N ALA A 213 12.87 -17.04 -4.63
CA ALA A 213 13.98 -17.77 -5.27
C ALA A 213 14.48 -17.02 -6.52
N GLU A 214 13.57 -16.57 -7.39
CA GLU A 214 13.93 -15.82 -8.60
C GLU A 214 14.61 -14.48 -8.26
N LYS A 215 14.15 -13.80 -7.20
CA LYS A 215 14.74 -12.55 -6.72
C LYS A 215 16.15 -12.74 -6.17
N VAL A 216 16.35 -13.74 -5.33
CA VAL A 216 17.67 -14.06 -4.75
C VAL A 216 18.67 -14.50 -5.82
N LEU A 217 18.20 -15.23 -6.85
CA LEU A 217 19.03 -15.69 -7.95
C LEU A 217 19.22 -14.65 -9.07
N GLY A 218 18.65 -13.44 -8.94
CA GLY A 218 18.72 -12.40 -9.96
C GLY A 218 18.00 -12.75 -11.28
N GLN A 219 17.00 -13.63 -11.23
CA GLN A 219 16.21 -14.08 -12.38
C GLN A 219 14.88 -13.33 -12.50
N HIS A 220 14.47 -12.63 -11.44
CA HIS A 220 13.23 -11.88 -11.43
C HIS A 220 13.36 -10.59 -12.27
N VAL A 221 12.35 -10.33 -13.13
CA VAL A 221 12.33 -9.14 -13.97
C VAL A 221 11.55 -8.04 -13.28
N TYR A 222 12.24 -6.99 -12.86
CA TYR A 222 11.62 -5.78 -12.33
C TYR A 222 11.26 -4.81 -13.47
N MET A 223 10.40 -3.83 -13.16
CA MET A 223 10.02 -2.79 -14.13
C MET A 223 11.23 -2.03 -14.69
N VAL A 224 12.25 -1.81 -13.87
CA VAL A 224 13.51 -1.16 -14.27
C VAL A 224 14.33 -1.98 -15.25
N ASP A 225 14.11 -3.30 -15.32
CA ASP A 225 14.81 -4.23 -16.23
C ASP A 225 14.05 -4.47 -17.53
N ALA A 226 12.80 -3.97 -17.62
CA ALA A 226 11.95 -4.18 -18.79
C ALA A 226 12.57 -3.57 -20.05
N LYS A 227 12.63 -4.37 -21.12
CA LYS A 227 13.17 -3.99 -22.41
C LYS A 227 12.26 -4.49 -23.53
N VAL A 228 12.04 -3.64 -24.51
CA VAL A 228 11.39 -4.01 -25.76
C VAL A 228 12.24 -3.54 -26.94
N GLU A 229 12.05 -4.18 -28.10
CA GLU A 229 12.82 -3.87 -29.29
C GLU A 229 12.63 -2.41 -29.73
N GLY A 230 13.71 -1.75 -30.09
CA GLY A 230 13.69 -0.37 -30.58
C GLY A 230 13.35 0.70 -29.54
N MET A 231 13.28 0.33 -28.23
CA MET A 231 12.96 1.31 -27.19
C MET A 231 14.04 2.37 -27.04
N LEU A 232 13.58 3.57 -26.66
CA LEU A 232 14.41 4.68 -26.22
C LEU A 232 14.32 4.83 -24.71
N HIS A 233 15.31 5.51 -24.13
CA HIS A 233 15.31 5.94 -22.74
C HIS A 233 14.87 7.39 -22.66
N GLY A 234 13.91 7.67 -21.79
CA GLY A 234 13.36 9.00 -21.55
C GLY A 234 13.74 9.58 -20.19
N ARG A 235 13.87 10.89 -20.12
CA ARG A 235 13.94 11.68 -18.88
C ARG A 235 13.06 12.92 -19.02
N VAL A 236 12.50 13.39 -17.90
CA VAL A 236 11.67 14.59 -17.87
C VAL A 236 12.37 15.68 -17.08
N ILE A 237 12.37 16.89 -17.61
CA ILE A 237 12.95 18.07 -16.97
C ILE A 237 11.83 18.82 -16.26
N ARG A 238 11.93 18.93 -14.96
CA ARG A 238 10.97 19.65 -14.13
C ARG A 238 11.55 20.97 -13.64
N PRO A 239 10.72 21.98 -13.29
CA PRO A 239 11.21 23.28 -12.88
C PRO A 239 12.01 23.22 -11.58
N PRO A 240 13.08 24.02 -11.45
CA PRO A 240 13.88 24.13 -10.23
C PRO A 240 13.16 24.87 -9.10
N VAL A 241 12.14 25.64 -9.42
CA VAL A 241 11.24 26.33 -8.49
C VAL A 241 9.82 25.88 -8.77
N ALA A 242 9.11 25.42 -7.74
CA ALA A 242 7.75 24.93 -7.89
C ALA A 242 6.84 26.01 -8.50
N GLY A 243 6.05 25.62 -9.50
CA GLY A 243 5.15 26.52 -10.22
C GLY A 243 5.80 27.34 -11.34
N ALA A 244 7.13 27.29 -11.52
CA ALA A 244 7.75 27.91 -12.70
C ALA A 244 7.36 27.16 -13.98
N VAL A 245 7.26 27.91 -15.09
CA VAL A 245 6.94 27.37 -16.42
C VAL A 245 8.09 27.63 -17.39
N PRO A 246 8.32 26.78 -18.40
CA PRO A 246 9.40 26.97 -19.36
C PRO A 246 9.11 28.12 -20.33
N VAL A 247 10.00 29.09 -20.36
CA VAL A 247 9.95 30.25 -21.31
C VAL A 247 10.59 29.83 -22.63
N SER A 248 11.84 29.34 -22.58
CA SER A 248 12.56 28.87 -23.75
C SER A 248 13.37 27.60 -23.47
N VAL A 249 13.67 26.87 -24.53
CA VAL A 249 14.49 25.64 -24.48
C VAL A 249 15.54 25.76 -25.56
N ASP A 250 16.81 25.72 -25.15
CA ASP A 250 17.94 25.71 -26.09
C ASP A 250 18.36 24.27 -26.41
N GLU A 251 17.77 23.70 -27.48
CA GLU A 251 18.07 22.37 -27.93
C GLU A 251 19.53 22.18 -28.39
N SER A 252 20.20 23.28 -28.78
CA SER A 252 21.59 23.23 -29.23
C SER A 252 22.55 22.83 -28.10
N SER A 253 22.18 23.10 -26.86
CA SER A 253 22.96 22.71 -25.67
C SER A 253 23.24 21.20 -25.58
N ILE A 254 22.37 20.35 -26.14
CA ILE A 254 22.53 18.89 -26.15
C ILE A 254 22.87 18.31 -27.53
N ALA A 255 23.14 19.13 -28.53
CA ALA A 255 23.41 18.69 -29.91
C ALA A 255 24.59 17.69 -30.02
N LYS A 256 25.55 17.74 -29.08
CA LYS A 256 26.70 16.83 -29.04
C LYS A 256 26.40 15.46 -28.40
N ILE A 257 25.21 15.25 -27.87
CA ILE A 257 24.82 13.97 -27.25
C ILE A 257 24.21 13.05 -28.31
N PRO A 258 24.84 11.89 -28.62
CA PRO A 258 24.43 11.07 -29.75
C PRO A 258 22.98 10.56 -29.62
N GLY A 259 22.15 10.91 -30.59
CA GLY A 259 20.76 10.48 -30.71
C GLY A 259 19.80 11.07 -29.67
N ALA A 260 20.24 12.05 -28.90
CA ALA A 260 19.36 12.79 -27.99
C ALA A 260 18.38 13.66 -28.79
N LYS A 261 17.13 13.69 -28.34
CA LYS A 261 16.06 14.52 -28.91
C LYS A 261 15.26 15.16 -27.77
N VAL A 262 14.92 16.43 -27.94
CA VAL A 262 14.00 17.14 -27.03
C VAL A 262 12.57 16.88 -27.44
N VAL A 263 11.70 16.72 -26.48
CA VAL A 263 10.25 16.71 -26.63
C VAL A 263 9.69 17.84 -25.75
N ARG A 264 9.01 18.80 -26.39
CA ARG A 264 8.32 19.88 -25.69
C ARG A 264 6.86 19.90 -26.11
N GLU A 265 5.96 19.91 -25.12
CA GLU A 265 4.52 20.09 -25.33
C GLU A 265 3.96 20.91 -24.17
N LYS A 266 3.53 22.15 -24.44
CA LYS A 266 3.15 23.12 -23.41
C LYS A 266 4.27 23.28 -22.35
N ASP A 267 3.97 23.01 -21.07
CA ASP A 267 4.92 23.07 -19.96
C ASP A 267 5.71 21.76 -19.73
N PHE A 268 5.36 20.70 -20.47
CA PHE A 268 6.09 19.42 -20.41
C PHE A 268 7.36 19.51 -21.26
N ILE A 269 8.51 19.19 -20.63
CA ILE A 269 9.80 19.05 -21.31
C ILE A 269 10.38 17.69 -20.98
N GLY A 270 10.81 16.95 -22.00
CA GLY A 270 11.53 15.71 -21.80
C GLY A 270 12.57 15.52 -22.89
N VAL A 271 13.44 14.57 -22.66
CA VAL A 271 14.46 14.14 -23.62
C VAL A 271 14.41 12.63 -23.80
N VAL A 272 14.72 12.17 -25.01
CA VAL A 272 14.87 10.75 -25.30
C VAL A 272 16.21 10.46 -25.96
N ALA A 273 16.79 9.29 -25.71
CA ALA A 273 18.00 8.86 -26.38
C ALA A 273 18.06 7.33 -26.48
N PRO A 274 18.83 6.74 -27.44
CA PRO A 274 18.99 5.29 -27.57
C PRO A 274 19.73 4.64 -26.39
N LYS A 275 20.61 5.39 -25.71
CA LYS A 275 21.34 4.92 -24.52
C LYS A 275 20.84 5.67 -23.29
N GLU A 276 20.65 4.95 -22.19
CA GLU A 276 20.14 5.52 -20.95
C GLU A 276 21.00 6.69 -20.43
N TRP A 277 22.33 6.51 -20.42
CA TRP A 277 23.24 7.56 -19.99
C TRP A 277 23.19 8.81 -20.89
N HIS A 278 22.90 8.66 -22.18
CA HIS A 278 22.69 9.81 -23.08
C HIS A 278 21.42 10.59 -22.70
N ALA A 279 20.34 9.90 -22.33
CA ALA A 279 19.13 10.56 -21.84
C ALA A 279 19.37 11.28 -20.50
N VAL A 280 20.13 10.66 -19.58
CA VAL A 280 20.51 11.30 -18.31
C VAL A 280 21.35 12.56 -18.55
N ARG A 281 22.37 12.47 -19.41
CA ARG A 281 23.19 13.64 -19.77
C ARG A 281 22.35 14.73 -20.45
N ALA A 282 21.52 14.35 -21.41
CA ALA A 282 20.67 15.31 -22.11
C ALA A 282 19.72 16.05 -21.15
N ALA A 283 19.14 15.37 -20.16
CA ALA A 283 18.30 16.01 -19.16
C ALA A 283 19.06 16.99 -18.25
N ARG A 284 20.32 16.69 -17.95
CA ARG A 284 21.19 17.55 -17.11
C ARG A 284 21.80 18.73 -17.87
N GLU A 285 22.11 18.54 -19.14
CA GLU A 285 22.83 19.51 -19.99
C GLU A 285 21.88 20.40 -20.80
N LEU A 286 20.57 20.08 -20.87
CA LEU A 286 19.58 20.88 -21.58
C LEU A 286 19.36 22.23 -20.88
N ASN A 287 19.66 23.32 -21.60
CA ASN A 287 19.43 24.68 -21.11
C ASN A 287 17.95 25.06 -21.27
N VAL A 288 17.27 25.26 -20.15
CA VAL A 288 15.89 25.75 -20.10
C VAL A 288 15.84 27.05 -19.33
N THR A 289 15.24 28.08 -19.94
CA THR A 289 14.92 29.32 -19.24
C THR A 289 13.53 29.18 -18.62
N TRP A 290 13.44 29.38 -17.34
CA TRP A 290 12.22 29.29 -16.57
C TRP A 290 11.66 30.68 -16.23
N SER A 291 10.33 30.77 -16.08
CA SER A 291 9.69 31.97 -15.54
C SER A 291 10.04 32.18 -14.08
N ASP A 292 9.95 33.40 -13.62
CA ASP A 292 9.94 33.69 -12.18
C ASP A 292 8.71 33.02 -11.53
N ALA A 293 8.93 32.38 -10.38
CA ALA A 293 7.88 31.79 -9.57
C ALA A 293 8.16 31.99 -8.08
N LYS A 294 7.09 32.24 -7.34
CA LYS A 294 7.13 32.35 -5.87
C LYS A 294 6.02 31.44 -5.30
N PRO A 295 6.28 30.14 -5.13
CA PRO A 295 5.28 29.25 -4.56
C PRO A 295 4.98 29.66 -3.11
N PRO A 296 3.74 29.47 -2.62
CA PRO A 296 3.36 29.86 -1.27
C PRO A 296 3.83 28.83 -0.22
N PHE A 297 5.10 28.45 -0.27
CA PHE A 297 5.68 27.47 0.63
C PHE A 297 6.22 28.17 1.88
N PRO A 298 5.74 27.80 3.10
CA PRO A 298 6.20 28.42 4.34
C PRO A 298 7.58 27.92 4.80
N GLY A 299 8.14 26.92 4.14
CA GLY A 299 9.27 26.13 4.60
C GLY A 299 8.86 25.08 5.66
N SER A 300 9.62 24.00 5.75
CA SER A 300 9.31 22.85 6.62
C SER A 300 9.23 23.24 8.11
N ALA A 301 10.06 24.20 8.56
CA ALA A 301 10.06 24.66 9.95
C ALA A 301 8.74 25.34 10.38
N LYS A 302 8.05 26.00 9.45
CA LYS A 302 6.83 26.78 9.72
C LYS A 302 5.54 26.08 9.25
N ILE A 303 5.61 24.84 8.80
CA ILE A 303 4.44 24.19 8.19
C ILE A 303 3.28 24.02 9.16
N HIS A 304 3.55 23.69 10.42
CA HIS A 304 2.50 23.48 11.41
C HIS A 304 1.83 24.81 11.82
N ASP A 305 2.57 25.92 11.86
CA ASP A 305 2.00 27.24 12.09
C ASP A 305 1.13 27.68 10.92
N HIS A 306 1.57 27.41 9.69
CA HIS A 306 0.77 27.61 8.49
C HIS A 306 -0.55 26.81 8.57
N ILE A 307 -0.49 25.52 8.94
CA ILE A 307 -1.68 24.68 9.07
C ILE A 307 -2.65 25.29 10.10
N ARG A 308 -2.16 25.74 11.27
CA ARG A 308 -3.01 26.38 12.29
C ARG A 308 -3.69 27.66 11.79
N ALA A 309 -2.96 28.47 11.03
CA ALA A 309 -3.44 29.75 10.53
C ALA A 309 -4.32 29.65 9.30
N ALA A 310 -4.13 28.61 8.47
CA ALA A 310 -4.82 28.47 7.19
C ALA A 310 -6.35 28.40 7.35
N PRO A 311 -7.14 29.01 6.45
CA PRO A 311 -8.58 28.89 6.46
C PRO A 311 -9.02 27.44 6.16
N THR A 312 -10.08 27.01 6.81
CA THR A 312 -10.68 25.69 6.56
C THR A 312 -11.46 25.74 5.25
N LEU A 313 -11.06 24.90 4.29
CA LEU A 313 -11.75 24.74 3.02
C LEU A 313 -13.01 23.88 3.17
N LYS A 314 -12.91 22.81 3.98
CA LYS A 314 -14.02 21.90 4.26
C LYS A 314 -13.91 21.37 5.69
N ARG A 315 -15.05 21.36 6.39
CA ARG A 315 -15.19 20.73 7.69
C ARG A 315 -16.05 19.46 7.57
N ASP A 316 -15.49 18.33 7.95
CA ASP A 316 -16.21 17.06 8.02
C ASP A 316 -16.42 16.68 9.50
N VAL A 317 -17.62 16.27 9.86
CA VAL A 317 -17.91 15.62 11.15
C VAL A 317 -17.72 14.12 10.92
N ASP A 318 -16.60 13.57 11.43
CA ASP A 318 -16.26 12.16 11.21
C ASP A 318 -17.14 11.23 12.09
N LYS A 319 -17.31 11.61 13.37
CA LYS A 319 -18.19 10.92 14.32
C LYS A 319 -18.67 11.87 15.42
N GLN A 320 -19.90 11.65 15.87
CA GLN A 320 -20.50 12.40 16.98
C GLN A 320 -21.39 11.51 17.84
N LYS A 321 -21.39 11.75 19.15
CA LYS A 321 -22.29 11.14 20.14
C LYS A 321 -22.53 12.13 21.28
N GLY A 322 -23.76 12.24 21.77
CA GLY A 322 -24.11 13.12 22.89
C GLY A 322 -23.90 14.61 22.62
N ASP A 323 -24.07 15.41 23.67
CA ASP A 323 -23.86 16.86 23.65
C ASP A 323 -22.47 17.19 24.26
N VAL A 324 -21.50 17.38 23.39
CA VAL A 324 -20.10 17.66 23.75
C VAL A 324 -19.96 19.06 24.32
N GLU A 325 -20.68 20.06 23.77
CA GLU A 325 -20.57 21.45 24.25
C GLU A 325 -21.14 21.62 25.63
N ALA A 326 -22.31 21.04 25.90
CA ALA A 326 -22.90 21.04 27.25
C ALA A 326 -22.00 20.30 28.25
N ALA A 327 -21.34 19.22 27.86
CA ALA A 327 -20.41 18.51 28.73
C ALA A 327 -19.15 19.34 29.06
N PHE A 328 -18.58 20.04 28.08
CA PHE A 328 -17.44 20.95 28.29
C PHE A 328 -17.83 22.17 29.15
N ALA A 329 -19.02 22.72 28.95
CA ALA A 329 -19.51 23.86 29.75
C ALA A 329 -19.69 23.51 31.24
N LYS A 330 -19.94 22.23 31.56
CA LYS A 330 -20.10 21.71 32.95
C LYS A 330 -18.83 21.07 33.48
N ALA A 331 -17.74 21.04 32.72
CA ALA A 331 -16.51 20.38 33.13
C ALA A 331 -15.88 21.06 34.34
N ALA A 332 -15.53 20.29 35.36
CA ALA A 332 -14.72 20.76 36.49
C ALA A 332 -13.25 20.97 36.03
N LYS A 333 -12.81 20.18 35.06
CA LYS A 333 -11.46 20.24 34.50
C LYS A 333 -11.48 19.90 33.01
N VAL A 334 -10.62 20.56 32.24
CA VAL A 334 -10.36 20.20 30.84
C VAL A 334 -8.90 19.82 30.70
N PHE A 335 -8.65 18.63 30.14
CA PHE A 335 -7.33 18.20 29.73
C PHE A 335 -7.22 18.32 28.20
N GLU A 336 -6.16 18.99 27.71
CA GLU A 336 -5.99 19.29 26.29
C GLU A 336 -4.53 19.10 25.86
N ALA A 337 -4.31 18.56 24.66
CA ALA A 337 -3.01 18.49 24.02
C ALA A 337 -3.14 18.56 22.49
N ALA A 338 -2.10 19.11 21.83
CA ALA A 338 -1.98 19.20 20.39
C ALA A 338 -0.76 18.42 19.91
N TYR A 339 -0.90 17.77 18.74
CA TYR A 339 0.11 16.90 18.14
C TYR A 339 0.38 17.29 16.70
N GLU A 340 1.63 17.16 16.26
CA GLU A 340 2.09 17.57 14.94
C GLU A 340 2.70 16.40 14.19
N TRP A 341 2.35 16.30 12.88
CA TRP A 341 2.90 15.33 11.98
C TRP A 341 3.39 16.00 10.69
N PRO A 342 4.60 15.67 10.17
CA PRO A 342 5.16 16.32 9.00
C PRO A 342 4.64 15.74 7.68
N PHE A 343 4.97 16.38 6.54
CA PHE A 343 4.93 15.69 5.25
C PHE A 343 5.92 14.53 5.23
N GLN A 344 5.52 13.40 4.63
CA GLN A 344 6.40 12.25 4.42
C GLN A 344 6.37 11.77 2.98
N SER A 345 7.52 11.36 2.45
CA SER A 345 7.67 10.76 1.13
C SER A 345 7.38 9.26 1.18
N HIS A 346 6.93 8.68 0.07
CA HIS A 346 6.80 7.22 -0.07
C HIS A 346 8.15 6.52 -0.01
N ALA A 347 9.22 7.23 -0.39
CA ALA A 347 10.61 6.78 -0.26
C ALA A 347 10.83 5.33 -0.77
N SER A 348 10.30 5.03 -1.95
CA SER A 348 10.48 3.73 -2.59
C SER A 348 11.96 3.39 -2.72
N MET A 349 12.35 2.15 -2.38
CA MET A 349 13.78 1.74 -2.33
C MET A 349 14.45 1.81 -3.70
N GLY A 350 13.77 1.39 -4.76
CA GLY A 350 14.23 1.54 -6.14
C GLY A 350 13.65 2.80 -6.81
N PRO A 351 14.20 3.22 -7.96
CA PRO A 351 13.61 4.29 -8.75
C PRO A 351 12.30 3.87 -9.39
N ALA A 352 11.34 4.77 -9.52
CA ALA A 352 10.16 4.53 -10.32
C ALA A 352 10.54 4.41 -11.80
N SER A 353 9.87 3.51 -12.51
CA SER A 353 10.07 3.26 -13.93
C SER A 353 8.75 2.87 -14.60
N GLY A 354 8.58 3.30 -15.84
CA GLY A 354 7.47 2.96 -16.70
C GLY A 354 7.92 2.87 -18.16
N LEU A 355 7.36 1.94 -18.90
CA LEU A 355 7.64 1.74 -20.33
C LEU A 355 6.31 1.83 -21.09
N VAL A 356 6.27 2.63 -22.13
CA VAL A 356 5.08 2.81 -22.97
C VAL A 356 5.46 2.71 -24.44
N ASP A 357 4.68 1.97 -25.20
CA ASP A 357 4.70 1.92 -26.67
C ASP A 357 3.36 2.49 -27.18
N ALA A 358 3.35 3.78 -27.47
CA ALA A 358 2.19 4.49 -27.99
C ALA A 358 2.25 4.53 -29.52
N ARG A 359 1.19 4.02 -30.16
CA ARG A 359 0.98 3.99 -31.62
C ARG A 359 -0.33 4.70 -31.95
N PRO A 360 -0.53 5.12 -33.20
CA PRO A 360 -1.79 5.78 -33.60
C PRO A 360 -3.05 4.96 -33.34
N ASP A 361 -2.94 3.62 -33.39
CA ASP A 361 -4.05 2.66 -33.28
C ASP A 361 -4.16 1.99 -31.91
N GLY A 362 -3.24 2.28 -30.97
CA GLY A 362 -3.29 1.71 -29.63
C GLY A 362 -2.06 1.98 -28.77
N VAL A 363 -2.10 1.58 -27.52
CA VAL A 363 -0.99 1.77 -26.58
C VAL A 363 -0.78 0.55 -25.70
N LYS A 364 0.48 0.13 -25.56
CA LYS A 364 0.91 -0.88 -24.60
C LYS A 364 1.77 -0.24 -23.51
N VAL A 365 1.39 -0.53 -22.28
CA VAL A 365 1.99 0.04 -21.07
C VAL A 365 2.57 -1.09 -20.24
N TRP A 366 3.79 -0.95 -19.73
CA TRP A 366 4.37 -1.78 -18.67
C TRP A 366 4.58 -0.89 -17.45
N SER A 367 4.03 -1.29 -16.33
CA SER A 367 3.99 -0.46 -15.15
C SER A 367 4.25 -1.24 -13.85
N GLY A 368 5.00 -0.60 -12.95
CA GLY A 368 5.14 -1.01 -11.55
C GLY A 368 4.09 -0.38 -10.62
N SER A 369 3.05 0.24 -11.17
CA SER A 369 1.94 0.78 -10.37
C SER A 369 1.18 -0.33 -9.65
N GLN A 370 0.75 -0.06 -8.42
CA GLN A 370 -0.13 -0.99 -7.70
C GLN A 370 -1.57 -1.03 -8.25
N LYS A 371 -1.88 -0.26 -9.31
CA LYS A 371 -3.23 -0.12 -9.88
C LYS A 371 -3.21 -0.15 -11.41
N PRO A 372 -2.80 -1.26 -12.03
CA PRO A 372 -2.53 -1.34 -13.48
C PRO A 372 -3.73 -0.97 -14.36
N HIS A 373 -4.96 -1.31 -13.97
CA HIS A 373 -6.15 -0.92 -14.72
C HIS A 373 -6.34 0.60 -14.78
N TYR A 374 -6.03 1.30 -13.69
CA TYR A 374 -6.11 2.76 -13.67
C TYR A 374 -4.93 3.41 -14.41
N ALA A 375 -3.73 2.81 -14.38
CA ALA A 375 -2.61 3.24 -15.22
C ALA A 375 -2.97 3.17 -16.70
N ARG A 376 -3.58 2.05 -17.16
CA ARG A 376 -4.14 1.92 -18.51
C ARG A 376 -5.13 3.03 -18.82
N ASP A 377 -6.11 3.25 -17.95
CA ASP A 377 -7.18 4.21 -18.17
C ASP A 377 -6.66 5.65 -18.26
N GLY A 378 -5.73 6.01 -17.40
CA GLY A 378 -5.10 7.33 -17.40
C GLY A 378 -4.25 7.58 -18.65
N VAL A 379 -3.47 6.58 -19.09
CA VAL A 379 -2.67 6.68 -20.33
C VAL A 379 -3.60 6.79 -21.55
N ALA A 380 -4.66 5.98 -21.61
CA ALA A 380 -5.63 6.07 -22.71
C ALA A 380 -6.24 7.48 -22.81
N LYS A 381 -6.70 8.04 -21.66
CA LYS A 381 -7.24 9.40 -21.60
C LYS A 381 -6.20 10.45 -22.00
N LEU A 382 -4.96 10.34 -21.49
CA LEU A 382 -3.89 11.29 -21.79
C LEU A 382 -3.57 11.33 -23.30
N LEU A 383 -3.65 10.18 -23.97
CA LEU A 383 -3.36 10.05 -25.38
C LEU A 383 -4.60 10.27 -26.27
N GLY A 384 -5.80 10.44 -25.70
CA GLY A 384 -7.05 10.57 -26.44
C GLY A 384 -7.51 9.27 -27.12
N LEU A 385 -7.10 8.10 -26.58
CA LEU A 385 -7.44 6.80 -27.12
C LEU A 385 -8.67 6.20 -26.40
N PRO A 386 -9.49 5.40 -27.11
CA PRO A 386 -10.48 4.54 -26.46
C PRO A 386 -9.82 3.55 -25.49
N GLN A 387 -10.50 3.20 -24.41
CA GLN A 387 -9.96 2.33 -23.36
C GLN A 387 -9.58 0.92 -23.88
N ASP A 388 -10.33 0.38 -24.83
CA ASP A 388 -10.10 -0.94 -25.44
C ASP A 388 -8.86 -0.98 -26.36
N LYS A 389 -8.30 0.19 -26.72
CA LYS A 389 -7.04 0.34 -27.44
C LYS A 389 -5.82 0.44 -26.52
N ALA A 390 -6.02 0.35 -25.23
CA ALA A 390 -4.94 0.43 -24.25
C ALA A 390 -4.83 -0.87 -23.45
N VAL A 391 -3.60 -1.36 -23.29
CA VAL A 391 -3.26 -2.55 -22.49
C VAL A 391 -2.17 -2.17 -21.50
N CYS A 392 -2.34 -2.58 -20.23
CA CYS A 392 -1.30 -2.45 -19.22
C CYS A 392 -0.87 -3.84 -18.72
N VAL A 393 0.44 -4.07 -18.77
CA VAL A 393 1.12 -5.24 -18.22
C VAL A 393 1.74 -4.85 -16.89
N SER A 394 1.34 -5.51 -15.82
CA SER A 394 1.91 -5.27 -14.49
C SER A 394 3.24 -5.99 -14.34
N LEU A 395 4.27 -5.26 -13.91
CA LEU A 395 5.57 -5.77 -13.51
C LEU A 395 5.88 -5.37 -12.07
N THR A 396 6.78 -6.09 -11.42
CA THR A 396 7.22 -5.73 -10.07
C THR A 396 7.89 -4.37 -10.06
N GLY A 397 7.30 -3.41 -9.35
CA GLY A 397 7.83 -2.07 -9.18
C GLY A 397 8.80 -1.93 -8.00
N PRO A 398 9.28 -0.71 -7.75
CA PRO A 398 10.31 -0.42 -6.74
C PRO A 398 9.77 -0.40 -5.29
N GLY A 399 8.54 -0.72 -5.08
CA GLY A 399 7.74 -0.42 -3.91
C GLY A 399 6.79 0.75 -4.17
N SER A 400 5.63 0.76 -3.53
CA SER A 400 4.65 1.83 -3.76
C SER A 400 4.17 2.48 -2.46
N TYR A 401 3.78 1.69 -1.50
CA TYR A 401 3.22 2.15 -0.22
C TYR A 401 1.98 3.07 -0.35
N GLY A 402 1.31 3.05 -1.52
CA GLY A 402 0.10 3.81 -1.77
C GLY A 402 0.05 4.41 -3.17
N ARG A 403 0.39 5.67 -3.32
CA ARG A 403 0.47 6.39 -4.57
C ARG A 403 1.82 7.11 -4.66
N ASN A 404 2.82 6.40 -5.12
CA ASN A 404 4.14 7.00 -5.41
C ASN A 404 4.21 7.57 -6.84
N ASP A 405 5.43 7.83 -7.30
CA ASP A 405 5.73 8.39 -8.62
C ASP A 405 5.61 7.40 -9.80
N SER A 406 5.33 6.11 -9.56
CA SER A 406 5.18 5.12 -10.63
C SER A 406 4.08 5.47 -11.64
N GLY A 407 3.00 6.10 -11.20
CA GLY A 407 1.95 6.60 -12.09
C GLY A 407 2.40 7.82 -12.91
N ASP A 408 3.26 8.68 -12.36
CA ASP A 408 3.79 9.84 -13.06
C ASP A 408 4.75 9.42 -14.18
N VAL A 409 5.71 8.52 -13.91
CA VAL A 409 6.68 8.08 -14.93
C VAL A 409 6.02 7.32 -16.09
N VAL A 410 4.90 6.63 -15.86
CA VAL A 410 4.13 6.01 -16.94
C VAL A 410 3.48 7.05 -17.85
N MET A 411 2.92 8.12 -17.26
CA MET A 411 2.35 9.24 -18.03
C MET A 411 3.43 10.00 -18.79
N ASP A 412 4.57 10.25 -18.16
CA ASP A 412 5.74 10.85 -18.81
C ASP A 412 6.20 10.01 -20.02
N ALA A 413 6.30 8.69 -19.85
CA ALA A 413 6.66 7.76 -20.92
C ALA A 413 5.63 7.76 -22.06
N ALA A 414 4.35 7.92 -21.76
CA ALA A 414 3.28 7.99 -22.75
C ALA A 414 3.40 9.23 -23.64
N VAL A 415 3.66 10.41 -23.04
CA VAL A 415 3.89 11.65 -23.79
C VAL A 415 5.11 11.52 -24.70
N LEU A 416 6.23 11.05 -24.16
CA LEU A 416 7.47 10.88 -24.93
C LEU A 416 7.32 9.84 -26.05
N SER A 417 6.70 8.70 -25.77
CA SER A 417 6.49 7.62 -26.75
C SER A 417 5.62 8.10 -27.92
N ARG A 418 4.52 8.81 -27.64
CA ARG A 418 3.67 9.42 -28.66
C ARG A 418 4.47 10.38 -29.55
N ALA A 419 5.24 11.25 -28.94
CA ALA A 419 5.99 12.29 -29.66
C ALA A 419 7.06 11.72 -30.59
N VAL A 420 7.71 10.60 -30.22
CA VAL A 420 8.80 10.01 -31.04
C VAL A 420 8.38 8.80 -31.87
N GLY A 421 7.14 8.29 -31.69
CA GLY A 421 6.61 7.12 -32.40
C GLY A 421 7.37 5.82 -32.11
N LYS A 422 8.00 5.70 -30.94
CA LYS A 422 8.78 4.53 -30.49
C LYS A 422 8.48 4.20 -29.03
N PRO A 423 8.71 2.95 -28.61
CA PRO A 423 8.63 2.63 -27.18
C PRO A 423 9.61 3.50 -26.39
N VAL A 424 9.17 4.06 -25.26
CA VAL A 424 10.03 4.85 -24.38
C VAL A 424 9.91 4.34 -22.95
N ARG A 425 11.07 4.07 -22.32
CA ARG A 425 11.17 3.81 -20.90
C ARG A 425 11.63 5.06 -20.17
N VAL A 426 10.79 5.58 -19.28
CA VAL A 426 11.18 6.62 -18.32
C VAL A 426 11.54 5.96 -17.00
N GLN A 427 12.65 6.35 -16.42
CA GLN A 427 13.10 5.94 -15.10
C GLN A 427 13.55 7.18 -14.33
N SER A 428 13.00 7.39 -13.13
CA SER A 428 13.42 8.49 -12.27
C SER A 428 14.81 8.25 -11.70
N MET A 429 15.55 9.31 -11.49
CA MET A 429 16.69 9.33 -10.57
C MET A 429 16.19 9.54 -9.14
N ARG A 430 17.01 9.28 -8.12
CA ARG A 430 16.57 9.41 -6.72
C ARG A 430 16.04 10.80 -6.41
N HIS A 431 16.75 11.87 -6.81
CA HIS A 431 16.34 13.24 -6.58
C HIS A 431 15.05 13.64 -7.33
N GLU A 432 14.80 13.05 -8.49
CA GLU A 432 13.56 13.26 -9.25
C GLU A 432 12.38 12.57 -8.56
N GLY A 433 12.58 11.32 -8.09
CA GLY A 433 11.56 10.57 -7.35
C GLY A 433 11.24 11.24 -6.03
N THR A 434 12.17 11.28 -5.08
CA THR A 434 11.94 11.80 -3.73
C THR A 434 11.54 13.28 -3.74
N GLY A 435 12.07 14.09 -4.66
CA GLY A 435 11.70 15.50 -4.80
C GLY A 435 10.29 15.72 -5.34
N TRP A 436 9.74 14.80 -6.16
CA TRP A 436 8.48 15.01 -6.87
C TRP A 436 7.40 13.95 -6.62
N ASP A 437 7.67 12.85 -5.90
CA ASP A 437 6.62 11.89 -5.55
C ASP A 437 5.51 12.58 -4.71
N PRO A 438 4.26 12.13 -4.80
CA PRO A 438 3.22 12.64 -3.91
C PRO A 438 3.54 12.35 -2.44
N LYS A 439 3.16 13.23 -1.53
CA LYS A 439 3.49 13.14 -0.10
C LYS A 439 2.31 12.64 0.75
N ALA A 440 2.59 11.98 1.87
CA ALA A 440 1.63 11.91 2.95
C ALA A 440 1.48 13.32 3.56
N PRO A 441 0.26 13.77 3.91
CA PRO A 441 0.02 15.15 4.33
C PRO A 441 0.60 15.45 5.71
N ALA A 442 1.10 16.68 5.88
CA ALA A 442 1.34 17.26 7.18
C ALA A 442 0.02 17.60 7.88
N SER A 443 0.01 17.56 9.23
CA SER A 443 -1.20 17.72 10.02
C SER A 443 -0.93 18.25 11.43
N VAL A 444 -1.97 18.89 12.01
CA VAL A 444 -2.04 19.24 13.42
C VAL A 444 -3.33 18.61 13.98
N HIS A 445 -3.22 17.95 15.11
CA HIS A 445 -4.35 17.30 15.77
C HIS A 445 -4.49 17.86 17.19
N THR A 446 -5.71 18.21 17.58
CA THR A 446 -6.03 18.66 18.95
C THR A 446 -6.99 17.66 19.57
N SER A 447 -6.68 17.21 20.78
CA SER A 447 -7.53 16.36 21.58
C SER A 447 -7.85 17.02 22.91
N ARG A 448 -9.13 17.02 23.31
CA ARG A 448 -9.62 17.63 24.54
C ARG A 448 -10.56 16.66 25.24
N VAL A 449 -10.44 16.56 26.55
CA VAL A 449 -11.35 15.76 27.38
C VAL A 449 -11.92 16.63 28.48
N ALA A 450 -13.24 16.55 28.68
CA ALA A 450 -13.95 17.15 29.80
C ALA A 450 -14.03 16.14 30.95
N LEU A 451 -13.64 16.57 32.15
CA LEU A 451 -13.69 15.79 33.40
C LEU A 451 -14.66 16.43 34.36
N ASP A 452 -15.45 15.62 35.07
CA ASP A 452 -16.24 16.09 36.22
C ASP A 452 -15.40 16.25 37.50
N ALA A 453 -16.05 16.60 38.61
CA ALA A 453 -15.39 16.80 39.88
C ALA A 453 -14.70 15.53 40.44
N ASP A 454 -15.17 14.36 40.06
CA ASP A 454 -14.62 13.05 40.42
C ASP A 454 -13.56 12.53 39.43
N ASN A 455 -13.09 13.39 38.53
CA ASN A 455 -12.18 13.05 37.43
C ASN A 455 -12.73 11.99 36.46
N LYS A 456 -14.05 11.85 36.31
CA LYS A 456 -14.66 10.97 35.32
C LYS A 456 -14.75 11.69 34.00
N ILE A 457 -14.44 10.98 32.91
CA ILE A 457 -14.52 11.51 31.54
C ILE A 457 -16.00 11.66 31.15
N THR A 458 -16.42 12.88 30.81
CA THR A 458 -17.78 13.21 30.39
C THR A 458 -17.90 13.46 28.89
N ALA A 459 -16.84 14.01 28.28
CA ALA A 459 -16.77 14.20 26.82
C ALA A 459 -15.36 14.13 26.26
N TRP A 460 -15.27 13.79 24.99
CA TRP A 460 -14.04 13.83 24.19
C TRP A 460 -14.26 14.61 22.89
N TYR A 461 -13.41 15.61 22.67
CA TYR A 461 -13.33 16.36 21.42
C TYR A 461 -12.00 16.04 20.72
N PHE A 462 -12.06 15.71 19.42
CA PHE A 462 -10.89 15.49 18.60
C PHE A 462 -11.01 16.26 17.29
N GLU A 463 -9.99 17.03 16.96
CA GLU A 463 -9.91 17.83 15.76
C GLU A 463 -8.61 17.54 14.98
N SER A 464 -8.74 17.28 13.69
CA SER A 464 -7.64 17.28 12.73
C SER A 464 -7.70 18.55 11.88
N LYS A 465 -6.65 19.39 11.89
CA LYS A 465 -6.46 20.47 10.92
C LYS A 465 -5.35 20.06 9.95
N VAL A 466 -5.68 19.87 8.67
CA VAL A 466 -4.86 19.03 7.80
C VAL A 466 -5.00 19.41 6.32
N PHE A 467 -3.96 19.10 5.52
CA PHE A 467 -4.14 18.96 4.08
C PHE A 467 -4.97 17.72 3.77
N SER A 468 -5.63 17.70 2.61
CA SER A 468 -6.28 16.47 2.14
C SER A 468 -5.27 15.31 2.11
N LYS A 469 -5.71 14.11 2.41
CA LYS A 469 -4.83 12.92 2.30
C LYS A 469 -4.64 12.44 0.86
N ARG A 470 -5.22 13.12 -0.14
CA ARG A 470 -5.15 12.71 -1.54
C ARG A 470 -5.53 13.82 -2.53
N ASP A 471 -4.81 14.94 -2.56
CA ASP A 471 -5.02 15.95 -3.61
C ASP A 471 -4.89 15.33 -4.99
N ALA A 472 -3.85 14.52 -5.21
CA ALA A 472 -3.65 13.73 -6.41
C ALA A 472 -4.34 12.36 -6.29
N PHE A 473 -5.60 12.30 -6.09
CA PHE A 473 -6.44 11.09 -5.94
C PHE A 473 -5.69 9.77 -5.60
N ASN A 474 -6.40 8.66 -5.40
CA ASN A 474 -5.77 7.39 -4.99
C ASN A 474 -5.27 6.52 -6.16
N ASN A 475 -5.40 7.00 -7.39
CA ASN A 475 -4.91 6.32 -8.58
C ASN A 475 -4.66 7.31 -9.72
N GLU A 476 -3.99 6.84 -10.76
CA GLU A 476 -3.61 7.57 -11.97
C GLU A 476 -4.61 7.46 -13.13
N GLY A 477 -5.85 7.08 -12.88
CA GLY A 477 -6.87 6.89 -13.91
C GLY A 477 -7.40 8.16 -14.58
N ASP A 478 -6.92 9.33 -14.13
CA ASP A 478 -7.17 10.61 -14.77
C ASP A 478 -5.88 11.44 -14.85
N PRO A 479 -5.53 11.99 -16.01
CA PRO A 479 -4.34 12.82 -16.19
C PRO A 479 -4.25 14.01 -15.23
N ALA A 480 -5.38 14.57 -14.79
CA ALA A 480 -5.42 15.66 -13.82
C ALA A 480 -4.72 15.33 -12.48
N TYR A 481 -4.56 14.05 -12.16
CA TYR A 481 -3.88 13.57 -10.95
C TYR A 481 -2.42 13.19 -11.17
N THR A 482 -1.83 13.53 -12.32
CA THR A 482 -0.45 13.22 -12.68
C THR A 482 0.32 14.46 -13.06
N LEU A 483 1.64 14.46 -12.87
CA LEU A 483 2.47 15.61 -13.23
C LEU A 483 2.43 15.91 -14.73
N ALA A 484 2.57 14.88 -15.59
CA ALA A 484 2.49 15.06 -17.04
C ALA A 484 1.15 15.69 -17.46
N GLY A 485 0.03 15.16 -16.94
CA GLY A 485 -1.27 15.73 -17.26
C GLY A 485 -1.42 17.19 -16.86
N GLN A 486 -0.94 17.56 -15.67
CA GLN A 486 -0.99 18.94 -15.18
C GLN A 486 -0.06 19.86 -15.98
N LEU A 487 1.13 19.41 -16.37
CA LEU A 487 2.04 20.17 -17.25
C LEU A 487 1.46 20.32 -18.68
N LEU A 488 0.60 19.41 -19.12
CA LEU A 488 -0.16 19.52 -20.36
C LEU A 488 -1.45 20.33 -20.22
N GLY A 489 -1.70 20.91 -19.04
CA GLY A 489 -2.81 21.83 -18.79
C GLY A 489 -4.07 21.21 -18.21
N ALA A 490 -4.05 19.93 -17.76
CA ALA A 490 -5.15 19.38 -16.99
C ALA A 490 -5.15 20.02 -15.58
N PRO A 491 -6.27 20.63 -15.14
CA PRO A 491 -6.31 21.27 -13.82
C PRO A 491 -6.35 20.21 -12.73
N LEU A 492 -5.61 20.44 -11.63
CA LEU A 492 -5.73 19.61 -10.43
C LEU A 492 -7.17 19.72 -9.89
N LYS A 493 -7.76 18.57 -9.59
CA LYS A 493 -9.08 18.46 -8.94
C LYS A 493 -8.89 17.82 -7.57
N PRO A 494 -8.51 18.58 -6.53
CA PRO A 494 -8.19 18.01 -5.24
C PRO A 494 -9.39 17.30 -4.63
N THR A 495 -9.16 16.10 -4.12
CA THR A 495 -10.18 15.39 -3.35
C THR A 495 -10.08 15.84 -1.90
N ILE A 496 -11.07 16.57 -1.42
CA ILE A 496 -11.05 17.20 -0.10
C ILE A 496 -11.56 16.20 0.94
N ILE A 497 -10.66 15.38 1.48
CA ILE A 497 -10.97 14.32 2.45
C ILE A 497 -9.79 14.01 3.38
N PHE A 498 -10.08 13.67 4.64
CA PHE A 498 -9.08 13.16 5.58
C PHE A 498 -9.61 11.96 6.39
N GLY A 499 -10.47 12.15 7.41
CA GLY A 499 -11.05 11.14 8.28
C GLY A 499 -10.47 11.14 9.69
N GLY A 500 -11.29 10.77 10.66
CA GLY A 500 -11.00 10.78 12.09
C GLY A 500 -10.63 9.40 12.67
N PRO A 501 -10.47 9.34 14.00
CA PRO A 501 -10.14 8.12 14.72
C PRO A 501 -11.30 7.12 14.78
N ASP A 502 -10.96 5.84 14.63
CA ASP A 502 -11.92 4.72 14.61
C ASP A 502 -11.96 3.90 15.91
N GLU A 503 -11.13 4.25 16.90
CA GLU A 503 -11.04 3.56 18.18
C GLU A 503 -12.37 3.54 18.92
N SER A 504 -12.68 2.41 19.59
CA SER A 504 -13.92 2.14 20.29
C SER A 504 -13.93 2.63 21.75
N TYR A 505 -13.32 3.80 22.02
CA TYR A 505 -13.46 4.44 23.33
C TYR A 505 -14.92 4.85 23.59
N GLY A 506 -15.51 4.31 24.66
CA GLY A 506 -16.92 4.42 25.02
C GLY A 506 -17.26 5.63 25.89
N PHE A 507 -16.71 6.81 25.59
CA PHE A 507 -17.02 8.01 26.36
C PHE A 507 -18.47 8.46 26.19
N PRO A 508 -19.09 9.09 27.21
CA PRO A 508 -20.50 9.48 27.19
C PRO A 508 -20.86 10.39 26.00
N ALA A 509 -19.99 11.38 25.72
CA ALA A 509 -20.11 12.24 24.55
C ALA A 509 -18.78 12.33 23.80
N TYR A 510 -18.82 12.47 22.48
CA TYR A 510 -17.66 12.78 21.66
C TYR A 510 -18.01 13.52 20.36
N LEU A 511 -17.09 14.36 19.92
CA LEU A 511 -17.12 15.01 18.61
C LEU A 511 -15.74 14.88 17.95
N LYS A 512 -15.68 14.22 16.79
CA LYS A 512 -14.47 14.00 16.00
C LYS A 512 -14.63 14.70 14.68
N ILE A 513 -13.73 15.64 14.34
CA ILE A 513 -13.84 16.47 13.13
C ILE A 513 -12.52 16.53 12.37
N SER A 514 -12.65 16.76 11.06
CA SER A 514 -11.53 17.03 10.15
C SER A 514 -11.77 18.39 9.49
N ASN A 515 -10.91 19.36 9.76
CA ASN A 515 -10.85 20.66 9.10
C ASN A 515 -9.76 20.61 8.03
N ILE A 516 -10.18 20.49 6.77
CA ILE A 516 -9.29 20.29 5.63
C ILE A 516 -8.97 21.65 5.03
N ILE A 517 -7.68 21.92 4.82
CA ILE A 517 -7.17 23.17 4.23
C ILE A 517 -6.79 22.97 2.76
N SER A 518 -6.63 24.07 2.03
CA SER A 518 -6.22 24.06 0.62
C SER A 518 -4.79 23.50 0.44
N PRO A 519 -4.49 22.84 -0.69
CA PRO A 519 -3.11 22.52 -1.04
C PRO A 519 -2.27 23.80 -1.15
N LEU A 520 -0.96 23.69 -0.85
CA LEU A 520 -0.05 24.82 -0.94
C LEU A 520 0.09 25.37 -2.37
N LEU A 521 -0.03 24.52 -3.37
CA LEU A 521 0.02 24.88 -4.78
C LEU A 521 -0.97 24.03 -5.56
N ASP A 522 -1.80 24.65 -6.38
CA ASP A 522 -2.93 24.05 -7.11
C ASP A 522 -2.58 23.50 -8.52
N ARG A 523 -1.30 23.40 -8.83
CA ARG A 523 -0.74 22.88 -10.09
C ARG A 523 0.32 21.81 -9.80
N ALA A 524 1.13 21.43 -10.78
CA ALA A 524 2.22 20.46 -10.63
C ALA A 524 3.11 20.83 -9.43
N SER A 525 2.80 20.29 -8.26
CA SER A 525 3.45 20.62 -6.99
C SER A 525 4.29 19.45 -6.50
N PRO A 526 5.50 19.67 -5.98
CA PRO A 526 6.30 18.66 -5.30
C PRO A 526 5.74 18.28 -3.91
N LEU A 527 4.82 19.09 -3.37
CA LEU A 527 4.15 18.86 -2.08
C LEU A 527 2.68 18.43 -2.24
N ARG A 528 2.24 18.04 -3.46
CA ARG A 528 0.91 17.47 -3.63
C ARG A 528 0.76 16.19 -2.78
N THR A 529 -0.41 15.99 -2.21
CA THR A 529 -0.65 14.84 -1.34
C THR A 529 -1.29 13.67 -2.08
N ALA A 530 -0.95 12.44 -1.66
CA ALA A 530 -1.62 11.22 -2.06
C ALA A 530 -1.51 10.14 -0.97
N HIS A 531 -2.16 9.02 -1.22
CA HIS A 531 -2.19 7.91 -0.28
C HIS A 531 -0.80 7.33 -0.02
N MET A 532 -0.33 7.42 1.21
CA MET A 532 0.76 6.64 1.75
C MET A 532 0.18 5.59 2.71
N ARG A 533 0.77 4.40 2.80
CA ARG A 533 0.30 3.24 3.57
C ARG A 533 -0.43 3.65 4.85
N ASP A 534 -1.72 3.23 4.97
CA ASP A 534 -2.69 3.67 5.96
C ASP A 534 -2.92 5.19 5.97
N PRO A 535 -3.53 5.75 4.90
CA PRO A 535 -3.65 7.20 4.72
C PRO A 535 -4.39 7.90 5.86
N GLY A 536 -3.70 8.81 6.54
CA GLY A 536 -4.21 9.54 7.71
C GLY A 536 -4.14 8.75 9.03
N GLY A 537 -4.00 7.43 8.99
CA GLY A 537 -4.02 6.58 10.18
C GLY A 537 -2.89 6.91 11.16
N PRO A 538 -1.60 6.81 10.78
CA PRO A 538 -0.49 7.08 11.68
C PRO A 538 -0.53 8.47 12.31
N GLN A 539 -0.94 9.50 11.55
CA GLN A 539 -1.08 10.88 12.05
C GLN A 539 -2.11 10.98 13.17
N VAL A 540 -3.33 10.48 12.88
CA VAL A 540 -4.45 10.50 13.83
C VAL A 540 -4.14 9.69 15.07
N HIS A 541 -3.58 8.46 14.90
CA HIS A 541 -3.36 7.55 16.03
C HIS A 541 -2.16 7.94 16.88
N PHE A 542 -1.15 8.61 16.29
CA PHE A 542 -0.11 9.26 17.06
C PHE A 542 -0.71 10.24 18.07
N ALA A 543 -1.66 11.08 17.64
CA ALA A 543 -2.33 12.02 18.50
C ALA A 543 -3.25 11.35 19.52
N VAL A 544 -4.13 10.44 19.06
CA VAL A 544 -5.13 9.80 19.93
C VAL A 544 -4.47 8.96 21.01
N GLU A 545 -3.60 8.05 20.63
CA GLU A 545 -3.05 7.06 21.55
C GLU A 545 -1.95 7.62 22.48
N SER A 546 -1.24 8.67 22.03
CA SER A 546 -0.38 9.44 22.93
C SER A 546 -1.22 10.24 23.94
N PHE A 547 -2.31 10.89 23.48
CA PHE A 547 -3.22 11.62 24.35
C PHE A 547 -3.89 10.72 25.38
N MET A 548 -4.34 9.52 25.00
CA MET A 548 -4.96 8.58 25.95
C MET A 548 -3.96 8.05 27.00
N ASP A 549 -2.69 7.90 26.65
CA ASP A 549 -1.64 7.57 27.63
C ASP A 549 -1.34 8.77 28.55
N GLU A 550 -1.30 10.00 28.04
CA GLU A 550 -1.16 11.22 28.84
C GLU A 550 -2.34 11.39 29.82
N LEU A 551 -3.56 11.14 29.32
CA LEU A 551 -4.78 11.22 30.15
C LEU A 551 -4.78 10.15 31.24
N ALA A 552 -4.38 8.91 30.92
CA ALA A 552 -4.23 7.85 31.93
C ALA A 552 -3.27 8.26 33.03
N TYR A 553 -2.10 8.81 32.65
CA TYR A 553 -1.14 9.35 33.65
C TYR A 553 -1.74 10.49 34.49
N HIS A 554 -2.44 11.43 33.86
CA HIS A 554 -3.10 12.56 34.53
C HIS A 554 -4.15 12.08 35.55
N LEU A 555 -4.82 10.96 35.25
CA LEU A 555 -5.82 10.33 36.14
C LEU A 555 -5.21 9.35 37.16
N GLY A 556 -3.88 9.22 37.23
CA GLY A 556 -3.19 8.27 38.10
C GLY A 556 -3.46 6.80 37.76
N MET A 557 -3.79 6.49 36.51
CA MET A 557 -4.10 5.15 36.04
C MET A 557 -2.97 4.54 35.20
N ASP A 558 -2.84 3.21 35.28
CA ASP A 558 -2.02 2.45 34.36
C ASP A 558 -2.58 2.54 32.93
N PRO A 559 -1.75 2.76 31.89
CA PRO A 559 -2.21 2.90 30.49
C PRO A 559 -2.99 1.70 29.94
N VAL A 560 -2.64 0.47 30.33
CA VAL A 560 -3.39 -0.73 29.94
C VAL A 560 -4.73 -0.77 30.69
N ALA A 561 -4.72 -0.56 31.99
CA ALA A 561 -5.93 -0.53 32.81
C ALA A 561 -6.90 0.58 32.33
N PHE A 562 -6.39 1.76 31.95
CA PHE A 562 -7.19 2.83 31.37
C PHE A 562 -7.89 2.39 30.07
N ARG A 563 -7.17 1.73 29.15
CA ARG A 563 -7.75 1.23 27.90
C ARG A 563 -8.79 0.14 28.16
N LEU A 564 -8.48 -0.82 29.03
CA LEU A 564 -9.41 -1.90 29.38
C LEU A 564 -10.70 -1.41 30.04
N LYS A 565 -10.63 -0.26 30.75
CA LYS A 565 -11.80 0.38 31.35
C LYS A 565 -12.68 1.14 30.35
N ASN A 566 -12.08 1.75 29.34
CA ASN A 566 -12.74 2.73 28.48
C ASN A 566 -13.00 2.27 27.04
N VAL A 567 -12.45 1.12 26.62
CA VAL A 567 -12.70 0.53 25.30
C VAL A 567 -13.87 -0.43 25.38
N GLU A 568 -14.81 -0.35 24.44
CA GLU A 568 -16.06 -1.12 24.47
C GLU A 568 -16.01 -2.41 23.65
N ASN A 569 -15.30 -2.41 22.51
CA ASN A 569 -15.32 -3.54 21.58
C ASN A 569 -14.54 -4.75 22.14
N PRO A 570 -15.16 -5.96 22.26
CA PRO A 570 -14.49 -7.14 22.82
C PRO A 570 -13.22 -7.57 22.08
N ARG A 571 -13.19 -7.42 20.75
CA ARG A 571 -12.01 -7.77 19.95
C ARG A 571 -10.87 -6.75 20.16
N ASP A 572 -11.19 -5.47 20.37
CA ASP A 572 -10.20 -4.46 20.73
C ASP A 572 -9.60 -4.77 22.12
N LEU A 573 -10.45 -5.14 23.10
CA LEU A 573 -10.00 -5.58 24.43
C LEU A 573 -9.11 -6.82 24.36
N ALA A 574 -9.43 -7.77 23.48
CA ALA A 574 -8.65 -9.00 23.31
C ALA A 574 -7.23 -8.71 22.81
N VAL A 575 -7.06 -7.86 21.79
CA VAL A 575 -5.72 -7.50 21.30
C VAL A 575 -4.91 -6.70 22.32
N ILE A 576 -5.56 -5.79 23.09
CA ILE A 576 -4.90 -5.02 24.14
C ILE A 576 -4.36 -5.95 25.24
N LYS A 577 -5.19 -6.89 25.71
CA LYS A 577 -4.80 -7.88 26.73
C LYS A 577 -3.67 -8.78 26.22
N ALA A 578 -3.81 -9.33 25.01
CA ALA A 578 -2.82 -10.24 24.43
C ALA A 578 -1.47 -9.56 24.20
N ALA A 579 -1.45 -8.31 23.76
CA ALA A 579 -0.20 -7.54 23.59
C ALA A 579 0.48 -7.26 24.95
N ALA A 580 -0.28 -6.80 25.93
CA ALA A 580 0.24 -6.49 27.27
C ALA A 580 0.77 -7.76 27.97
N GLU A 581 0.03 -8.87 27.92
CA GLU A 581 0.43 -10.15 28.50
C GLU A 581 1.70 -10.69 27.85
N LYS A 582 1.73 -10.76 26.51
CA LYS A 582 2.90 -11.27 25.75
C LYS A 582 4.14 -10.42 25.93
N ALA A 583 3.97 -9.09 26.09
CA ALA A 583 5.08 -8.15 26.35
C ALA A 583 5.61 -8.23 27.78
N GLY A 584 4.91 -8.89 28.69
CA GLY A 584 5.20 -8.82 30.12
C GLY A 584 5.03 -7.38 30.63
N TRP A 585 3.89 -6.74 30.31
CA TRP A 585 3.59 -5.36 30.71
C TRP A 585 3.77 -5.16 32.22
N ARG A 586 4.53 -4.15 32.59
CA ARG A 586 4.72 -3.72 33.96
C ARG A 586 3.82 -2.53 34.27
N PRO A 587 2.73 -2.70 35.06
CA PRO A 587 1.81 -1.61 35.37
C PRO A 587 2.54 -0.38 35.95
N ARG A 588 2.10 0.80 35.52
CA ARG A 588 2.67 2.09 35.92
C ARG A 588 1.62 3.19 36.01
N THR A 589 1.80 4.14 36.94
CA THR A 589 1.01 5.37 37.03
C THR A 589 1.85 6.62 36.76
N GLY A 590 3.09 6.45 36.36
CA GLY A 590 4.07 7.50 36.04
C GLY A 590 5.19 6.96 35.13
N ALA A 591 6.13 7.82 34.80
CA ALA A 591 7.36 7.43 34.10
C ALA A 591 8.30 6.69 35.08
N ARG A 592 8.75 5.50 34.68
CA ARG A 592 9.66 4.69 35.54
C ARG A 592 11.08 5.25 35.58
N LYS A 593 11.55 5.83 34.46
CA LYS A 593 12.89 6.41 34.31
C LYS A 593 14.00 5.43 34.66
N GLU A 594 13.81 4.17 34.34
CA GLU A 594 14.78 3.11 34.61
C GLU A 594 16.03 3.32 33.76
N ALA A 595 17.21 3.29 34.39
CA ALA A 595 18.48 3.56 33.73
C ALA A 595 19.42 2.35 33.74
N ARG A 596 20.15 2.17 32.65
CA ARG A 596 21.26 1.22 32.48
C ARG A 596 22.45 2.00 31.94
N GLY A 597 23.23 2.61 32.83
CA GLY A 597 24.28 3.55 32.46
C GLY A 597 23.71 4.79 31.79
N ASP A 598 24.17 5.11 30.58
CA ASP A 598 23.68 6.24 29.78
C ASP A 598 22.41 5.95 28.97
N VAL A 599 21.87 4.74 29.10
CA VAL A 599 20.66 4.33 28.41
C VAL A 599 19.50 4.29 29.38
N LEU A 600 18.40 4.97 29.04
CA LEU A 600 17.10 4.90 29.73
C LEU A 600 16.24 3.88 28.98
N VAL A 601 15.53 3.02 29.71
CA VAL A 601 14.66 2.00 29.11
C VAL A 601 13.20 2.28 29.45
N GLY A 602 12.33 2.02 28.48
CA GLY A 602 10.90 2.26 28.65
C GLY A 602 10.03 1.35 27.80
N GLN A 603 8.78 1.20 28.24
CA GLN A 603 7.77 0.37 27.59
C GLN A 603 6.51 1.22 27.34
N GLY A 604 5.97 1.19 26.11
CA GLY A 604 4.78 1.96 25.75
C GLY A 604 3.79 1.14 24.96
N ILE A 605 2.50 1.27 25.24
CA ILE A 605 1.41 0.58 24.58
C ILE A 605 0.59 1.54 23.72
N SER A 606 0.05 1.01 22.63
CA SER A 606 -0.93 1.68 21.77
C SER A 606 -1.81 0.63 21.08
N TYR A 607 -3.05 0.99 20.71
CA TYR A 607 -3.91 0.13 19.93
C TYR A 607 -4.63 0.90 18.83
N ALA A 608 -5.11 0.17 17.82
CA ALA A 608 -5.83 0.75 16.71
C ALA A 608 -6.83 -0.23 16.10
N SER A 609 -7.85 0.33 15.47
CA SER A 609 -8.84 -0.37 14.66
C SER A 609 -8.81 0.17 13.23
N ARG A 610 -8.88 -0.71 12.22
CA ARG A 610 -8.94 -0.32 10.82
C ARG A 610 -9.70 -1.33 9.97
N ALA A 611 -10.84 -0.90 9.39
CA ALA A 611 -11.62 -1.71 8.44
C ALA A 611 -11.87 -3.15 8.92
N GLY A 612 -12.19 -3.33 10.20
CA GLY A 612 -12.44 -4.64 10.80
C GLY A 612 -11.21 -5.33 11.41
N THR A 613 -9.99 -4.92 11.07
CA THR A 613 -8.75 -5.39 11.71
C THR A 613 -8.50 -4.66 13.02
N ARG A 614 -8.00 -5.37 14.03
CA ARG A 614 -7.65 -4.89 15.36
C ARG A 614 -6.18 -5.16 15.64
N VAL A 615 -5.48 -4.17 16.17
CA VAL A 615 -4.05 -4.30 16.48
C VAL A 615 -3.75 -3.58 17.78
N ALA A 616 -3.06 -4.25 18.69
CA ALA A 616 -2.40 -3.58 19.81
C ALA A 616 -0.93 -3.93 19.82
N MET A 617 -0.09 -3.00 20.24
CA MET A 617 1.35 -3.24 20.29
C MET A 617 2.01 -2.57 21.44
N VAL A 618 3.09 -3.18 21.90
CA VAL A 618 3.98 -2.67 22.94
C VAL A 618 5.36 -2.51 22.34
N ALA A 619 5.94 -1.31 22.51
CA ALA A 619 7.31 -0.99 22.17
C ALA A 619 8.19 -1.06 23.43
N ASP A 620 9.30 -1.79 23.36
CA ASP A 620 10.39 -1.71 24.32
C ASP A 620 11.50 -0.85 23.71
N VAL A 621 11.79 0.30 24.32
CA VAL A 621 12.75 1.27 23.77
C VAL A 621 13.96 1.47 24.69
N GLU A 622 15.06 1.85 24.07
CA GLU A 622 16.24 2.43 24.70
C GLU A 622 16.42 3.88 24.23
N VAL A 623 16.64 4.78 25.18
CA VAL A 623 16.90 6.21 24.92
C VAL A 623 18.24 6.59 25.50
N HIS A 624 19.15 7.06 24.66
CA HIS A 624 20.45 7.54 25.14
C HIS A 624 20.32 8.96 25.71
N ARG A 625 20.57 9.11 27.01
CA ARG A 625 20.29 10.37 27.76
C ARG A 625 21.06 11.59 27.25
N VAL A 626 22.26 11.40 26.69
CA VAL A 626 23.11 12.51 26.23
C VAL A 626 22.76 12.94 24.81
N THR A 627 22.49 11.96 23.92
CA THR A 627 22.25 12.24 22.49
C THR A 627 20.78 12.35 22.13
N GLY A 628 19.88 11.83 22.96
CA GLY A 628 18.45 11.72 22.63
C GLY A 628 18.11 10.60 21.63
N ARG A 629 19.14 9.81 21.20
CA ARG A 629 18.90 8.72 20.24
C ARG A 629 18.00 7.66 20.84
N VAL A 630 17.04 7.19 20.04
CA VAL A 630 16.06 6.17 20.39
C VAL A 630 16.26 4.92 19.56
N TRP A 631 16.25 3.76 20.20
CA TRP A 631 16.17 2.46 19.53
C TRP A 631 14.92 1.74 20.03
N VAL A 632 14.15 1.20 19.12
CA VAL A 632 13.11 0.23 19.45
C VAL A 632 13.75 -1.14 19.40
N ARG A 633 14.02 -1.74 20.56
CA ARG A 633 14.70 -3.04 20.64
C ARG A 633 13.75 -4.18 20.35
N LYS A 634 12.52 -4.08 20.87
CA LYS A 634 11.52 -5.12 20.72
C LYS A 634 10.15 -4.55 20.44
N TRP A 635 9.45 -5.20 19.54
CA TRP A 635 8.02 -5.05 19.35
C TRP A 635 7.27 -6.29 19.82
N THR A 636 6.15 -6.10 20.52
CA THR A 636 5.15 -7.13 20.78
C THR A 636 3.85 -6.68 20.14
N VAL A 637 3.33 -7.45 19.19
CA VAL A 637 2.16 -7.11 18.38
C VAL A 637 1.10 -8.18 18.53
N ALA A 638 -0.11 -7.82 19.01
CA ALA A 638 -1.30 -8.65 18.91
C ALA A 638 -2.16 -8.18 17.74
N HIS A 639 -2.55 -9.10 16.88
CA HIS A 639 -3.23 -8.79 15.61
C HIS A 639 -4.42 -9.73 15.41
N ASP A 640 -5.59 -9.13 15.12
CA ASP A 640 -6.83 -9.82 14.80
C ASP A 640 -7.37 -9.26 13.48
N CYS A 641 -7.36 -10.06 12.43
CA CYS A 641 -7.95 -9.74 11.13
C CYS A 641 -9.11 -10.67 10.74
N GLY A 642 -9.80 -11.25 11.73
CA GLY A 642 -10.78 -12.32 11.48
C GLY A 642 -10.07 -13.61 11.08
N GLN A 643 -10.62 -14.34 10.11
CA GLN A 643 -10.04 -15.56 9.58
C GLN A 643 -8.64 -15.31 8.98
N ILE A 644 -7.67 -16.10 9.39
CA ILE A 644 -6.30 -16.07 8.87
C ILE A 644 -6.20 -17.02 7.67
N ILE A 645 -5.67 -16.51 6.55
CA ILE A 645 -5.48 -17.31 5.33
C ILE A 645 -4.11 -17.99 5.33
N ASN A 646 -3.04 -17.20 5.51
CA ASN A 646 -1.67 -17.67 5.58
C ASN A 646 -0.98 -17.06 6.80
N PRO A 647 -0.79 -17.82 7.90
CA PRO A 647 -0.19 -17.29 9.12
C PRO A 647 1.24 -16.77 8.94
N GLY A 648 2.07 -17.42 8.11
CA GLY A 648 3.45 -17.02 7.85
C GLY A 648 3.53 -15.69 7.12
N LEU A 649 2.79 -15.52 6.02
CA LEU A 649 2.78 -14.27 5.25
C LEU A 649 2.10 -13.13 6.02
N LEU A 650 1.14 -13.44 6.89
CA LEU A 650 0.56 -12.43 7.78
C LEU A 650 1.61 -11.87 8.75
N ARG A 651 2.46 -12.75 9.33
CA ARG A 651 3.59 -12.30 10.18
C ARG A 651 4.54 -11.41 9.42
N LEU A 652 4.99 -11.79 8.23
CA LEU A 652 5.86 -10.96 7.38
C LEU A 652 5.21 -9.60 7.03
N THR A 653 3.89 -9.57 6.82
CA THR A 653 3.14 -8.33 6.56
C THR A 653 3.15 -7.42 7.79
N ILE A 654 2.96 -7.97 9.00
CA ILE A 654 3.01 -7.23 10.26
C ILE A 654 4.42 -6.71 10.52
N GLU A 655 5.45 -7.52 10.35
CA GLU A 655 6.86 -7.12 10.47
C GLU A 655 7.21 -5.97 9.54
N GLY A 656 6.84 -6.07 8.26
CA GLY A 656 7.05 -5.00 7.28
C GLY A 656 6.30 -3.70 7.62
N ASN A 657 5.10 -3.78 8.21
CA ASN A 657 4.36 -2.62 8.73
C ASN A 657 5.14 -1.94 9.87
N VAL A 658 5.57 -2.74 10.83
CA VAL A 658 6.22 -2.25 12.07
C VAL A 658 7.57 -1.61 11.75
N VAL A 659 8.40 -2.25 10.92
CA VAL A 659 9.71 -1.71 10.50
C VAL A 659 9.54 -0.38 9.76
N GLN A 660 8.66 -0.32 8.75
CA GLN A 660 8.41 0.91 8.01
C GLN A 660 7.87 2.03 8.93
N SER A 661 6.97 1.70 9.84
CA SER A 661 6.35 2.71 10.71
C SER A 661 7.30 3.17 11.82
N THR A 662 8.24 2.33 12.25
CA THR A 662 9.34 2.74 13.13
C THR A 662 10.22 3.78 12.43
N SER A 663 10.55 3.56 11.15
CA SER A 663 11.26 4.55 10.32
C SER A 663 10.49 5.88 10.28
N ARG A 664 9.21 5.83 9.92
CA ARG A 664 8.34 7.02 9.85
C ARG A 664 8.24 7.78 11.17
N ALA A 665 8.23 7.07 12.29
CA ALA A 665 8.11 7.66 13.61
C ALA A 665 9.41 8.31 14.11
N LEU A 666 10.59 7.79 13.74
CA LEU A 666 11.88 8.21 14.28
C LEU A 666 12.68 9.11 13.35
N PHE A 667 12.53 8.98 12.02
CA PHE A 667 13.46 9.59 11.05
C PHE A 667 12.79 10.46 9.98
N GLU A 668 11.60 10.08 9.50
CA GLU A 668 11.11 10.54 8.22
C GLU A 668 10.35 11.88 8.30
N GLU A 669 10.91 12.91 7.68
CA GLU A 669 10.30 14.23 7.52
C GLU A 669 10.77 14.86 6.21
N VAL A 670 9.84 15.25 5.33
CA VAL A 670 10.18 15.98 4.10
C VAL A 670 10.60 17.40 4.44
N GLN A 671 11.84 17.74 4.09
CA GLN A 671 12.36 19.09 4.17
C GLN A 671 12.07 19.84 2.87
N PHE A 672 11.68 21.10 2.97
CA PHE A 672 11.45 21.99 1.86
C PHE A 672 11.67 23.46 2.30
N ASP A 673 12.11 24.28 1.37
CA ASP A 673 12.29 25.71 1.57
C ASP A 673 11.10 26.52 0.99
N ASP A 674 11.30 27.80 0.70
CA ASP A 674 10.31 28.66 0.08
C ASP A 674 10.18 28.45 -1.44
N LYS A 675 10.93 27.55 -2.05
CA LYS A 675 10.99 27.28 -3.49
C LYS A 675 10.69 25.86 -3.88
N MET A 676 11.24 24.89 -3.14
CA MET A 676 11.23 23.50 -3.57
C MET A 676 11.37 22.52 -2.39
N VAL A 677 11.11 21.24 -2.63
CA VAL A 677 11.50 20.12 -1.74
C VAL A 677 13.02 19.97 -1.79
N THR A 678 13.64 19.93 -0.60
CA THR A 678 15.09 19.75 -0.41
C THR A 678 15.46 18.34 0.05
N SER A 679 14.49 17.53 0.44
CA SER A 679 14.65 16.09 0.67
C SER A 679 14.70 15.35 -0.67
N VAL A 680 15.90 15.07 -1.18
CA VAL A 680 16.12 14.55 -2.53
C VAL A 680 16.90 13.22 -2.57
N ASP A 681 17.46 12.80 -1.46
CA ASP A 681 18.24 11.57 -1.33
C ASP A 681 18.17 11.00 0.11
N TRP A 682 18.88 9.91 0.38
CA TRP A 682 18.89 9.27 1.69
C TRP A 682 19.64 10.04 2.79
N ASN A 683 20.45 11.05 2.42
CA ASN A 683 21.08 11.94 3.39
C ASN A 683 20.11 13.05 3.84
N THR A 684 19.31 13.56 2.90
CA THR A 684 18.35 14.65 3.14
C THR A 684 16.94 14.14 3.52
N TYR A 685 16.69 12.83 3.33
CA TYR A 685 15.51 12.12 3.80
C TYR A 685 15.96 10.79 4.42
N PRO A 686 16.47 10.80 5.65
CA PRO A 686 16.94 9.59 6.31
C PRO A 686 15.79 8.63 6.60
N ILE A 687 16.08 7.36 6.42
CA ILE A 687 15.21 6.24 6.78
C ILE A 687 15.93 5.32 7.76
N LEU A 688 15.19 4.43 8.39
CA LEU A 688 15.74 3.41 9.28
C LEU A 688 16.69 2.49 8.50
N ASP A 689 17.89 2.28 9.04
CA ASP A 689 18.85 1.33 8.52
C ASP A 689 18.92 0.04 9.36
N MET A 690 19.73 -0.93 8.94
CA MET A 690 19.83 -2.24 9.59
C MET A 690 20.29 -2.17 11.05
N LYS A 691 21.11 -1.18 11.42
CA LYS A 691 21.60 -1.03 12.81
C LYS A 691 20.57 -0.45 13.76
N ASP A 692 19.54 0.23 13.22
CA ASP A 692 18.45 0.85 13.96
C ASP A 692 17.17 -0.01 13.92
N ALA A 693 17.17 -1.11 13.15
CA ALA A 693 16.05 -2.03 13.05
C ALA A 693 15.76 -2.71 14.40
N PRO A 694 14.49 -3.00 14.72
CA PRO A 694 14.14 -3.78 15.90
C PRO A 694 14.82 -5.16 15.89
N GLU A 695 15.35 -5.55 17.04
CA GLU A 695 16.00 -6.87 17.20
C GLU A 695 14.98 -8.01 17.17
N THR A 696 13.78 -7.74 17.68
CA THR A 696 12.71 -8.75 17.81
C THR A 696 11.35 -8.14 17.49
N VAL A 697 10.55 -8.91 16.76
CA VAL A 697 9.11 -8.64 16.57
C VAL A 697 8.31 -9.88 16.99
N ASP A 698 7.82 -9.88 18.22
CA ASP A 698 6.95 -10.93 18.75
C ASP A 698 5.51 -10.69 18.31
N ILE A 699 4.88 -11.68 17.66
CA ILE A 699 3.54 -11.54 17.09
C ILE A 699 2.60 -12.58 17.69
N VAL A 700 1.49 -12.11 18.26
CA VAL A 700 0.32 -12.90 18.66
C VAL A 700 -0.76 -12.76 17.60
N LEU A 701 -1.04 -13.83 16.88
CA LEU A 701 -2.13 -13.87 15.91
C LEU A 701 -3.38 -14.40 16.60
N ILE A 702 -4.45 -13.61 16.60
CA ILE A 702 -5.77 -14.01 17.11
C ILE A 702 -6.60 -14.42 15.90
N ASP A 703 -6.89 -15.71 15.76
CA ASP A 703 -7.67 -16.28 14.66
C ASP A 703 -9.14 -16.40 15.04
N HIS A 704 -10.00 -15.86 14.19
CA HIS A 704 -11.44 -16.00 14.30
C HIS A 704 -11.99 -16.65 13.02
N PRO A 705 -11.97 -17.97 12.88
CA PRO A 705 -12.37 -18.66 11.66
C PRO A 705 -13.79 -18.33 11.18
N ASP A 706 -14.69 -18.01 12.12
CA ASP A 706 -16.10 -17.69 11.83
C ASP A 706 -16.34 -16.22 11.46
N ILE A 707 -15.30 -15.38 11.53
CA ILE A 707 -15.35 -13.99 11.10
C ILE A 707 -14.63 -13.88 9.75
N ALA A 708 -15.32 -13.32 8.74
CA ALA A 708 -14.70 -13.12 7.43
C ALA A 708 -13.35 -12.38 7.56
N PRO A 709 -12.33 -12.73 6.75
CA PRO A 709 -11.04 -12.05 6.79
C PRO A 709 -11.21 -10.55 6.53
N THR A 710 -10.37 -9.74 7.17
CA THR A 710 -10.30 -8.31 6.98
C THR A 710 -8.93 -7.89 6.45
N GLY A 711 -8.70 -6.59 6.25
CA GLY A 711 -7.48 -6.10 5.62
C GLY A 711 -6.31 -5.95 6.57
N ALA A 712 -5.31 -6.80 6.50
CA ALA A 712 -4.11 -6.78 7.35
C ALA A 712 -2.94 -5.94 6.82
N GLY A 713 -3.00 -5.46 5.57
CA GLY A 713 -1.87 -4.82 4.88
C GLY A 713 -1.38 -3.51 5.50
N GLU A 714 -2.17 -2.87 6.36
CA GLU A 714 -1.91 -1.51 6.86
C GLU A 714 -2.14 -1.36 8.37
N GLY A 715 -2.93 -2.25 9.00
CA GLY A 715 -3.41 -2.06 10.39
C GLY A 715 -2.31 -1.83 11.43
N SER A 716 -1.20 -2.55 11.32
CA SER A 716 -0.08 -2.45 12.27
C SER A 716 0.77 -1.19 12.09
N THR A 717 0.53 -0.36 11.07
CA THR A 717 1.22 0.94 10.95
C THR A 717 0.66 1.98 11.90
N ARG A 718 -0.64 1.90 12.23
CA ARG A 718 -1.35 2.93 12.99
C ARG A 718 -0.79 3.17 14.38
N PRO A 719 -0.68 2.15 15.26
CA PRO A 719 -0.34 2.36 16.65
C PRO A 719 1.16 2.58 16.88
N THR A 720 2.04 2.41 15.89
CA THR A 720 3.50 2.37 16.06
C THR A 720 4.07 3.64 16.69
N ALA A 721 3.76 4.82 16.11
CA ALA A 721 4.37 6.07 16.58
C ALA A 721 3.96 6.43 18.01
N ALA A 722 2.70 6.20 18.38
CA ALA A 722 2.22 6.44 19.74
C ALA A 722 2.84 5.47 20.74
N ALA A 723 2.98 4.18 20.39
CA ALA A 723 3.66 3.21 21.26
C ALA A 723 5.10 3.62 21.56
N ILE A 724 5.84 4.11 20.55
CA ILE A 724 7.21 4.64 20.74
C ILE A 724 7.20 5.88 21.63
N ALA A 725 6.32 6.87 21.36
CA ALA A 725 6.24 8.09 22.17
C ALA A 725 5.89 7.80 23.64
N ASN A 726 4.98 6.86 23.89
CA ASN A 726 4.59 6.42 25.21
C ASN A 726 5.72 5.65 25.92
N ALA A 727 6.55 4.90 25.17
CA ALA A 727 7.74 4.25 25.71
C ALA A 727 8.86 5.25 26.03
N ILE A 728 9.05 6.29 25.20
CA ILE A 728 9.98 7.39 25.49
C ILE A 728 9.54 8.12 26.78
N PHE A 729 8.24 8.38 26.95
CA PHE A 729 7.75 8.95 28.20
C PHE A 729 8.07 8.08 29.41
N ASP A 730 7.87 6.79 29.34
CA ASP A 730 8.18 5.86 30.41
C ASP A 730 9.69 5.86 30.75
N ALA A 731 10.54 5.91 29.71
CA ALA A 731 11.99 5.98 29.87
C ALA A 731 12.48 7.31 30.46
N THR A 732 11.90 8.44 30.02
CA THR A 732 12.47 9.79 30.26
C THR A 732 11.60 10.70 31.11
N GLY A 733 10.31 10.49 31.14
CA GLY A 733 9.31 11.43 31.70
C GLY A 733 8.89 12.53 30.73
N VAL A 734 9.36 12.52 29.48
CA VAL A 734 9.11 13.55 28.47
C VAL A 734 7.97 13.16 27.55
N ARG A 735 6.99 14.05 27.39
CA ARG A 735 5.92 13.91 26.39
C ARG A 735 6.29 14.60 25.10
N LEU A 736 6.50 13.82 24.05
CA LEU A 736 6.79 14.30 22.71
C LEU A 736 5.50 14.35 21.89
N ARG A 737 5.16 15.52 21.38
CA ARG A 737 3.91 15.78 20.64
C ARG A 737 4.15 16.18 19.18
N ARG A 738 5.39 16.07 18.71
CA ARG A 738 5.77 16.33 17.32
C ARG A 738 6.58 15.17 16.75
N ALA A 739 6.07 14.53 15.71
CA ALA A 739 6.78 13.53 14.92
C ALA A 739 7.67 14.21 13.83
N PRO A 740 8.73 13.54 13.34
CA PRO A 740 9.32 12.32 13.91
C PRO A 740 10.00 12.60 15.25
N LEU A 741 10.16 11.54 16.04
CA LEU A 741 10.74 11.60 17.40
C LEU A 741 12.27 11.56 17.30
N THR A 742 12.85 12.58 16.67
CA THR A 742 14.29 12.64 16.37
C THR A 742 15.13 12.81 17.64
N PRO A 743 16.42 12.44 17.58
CA PRO A 743 17.32 12.63 18.72
C PRO A 743 17.34 14.05 19.28
N GLU A 744 17.28 15.06 18.40
CA GLU A 744 17.29 16.48 18.81
C GLU A 744 16.02 16.84 19.58
N ARG A 745 14.84 16.37 19.12
CA ARG A 745 13.54 16.60 19.78
C ARG A 745 13.48 15.89 21.14
N VAL A 746 13.95 14.65 21.20
CA VAL A 746 14.02 13.90 22.46
C VAL A 746 14.96 14.57 23.45
N LYS A 747 16.17 14.96 23.01
CA LYS A 747 17.16 15.65 23.85
C LYS A 747 16.60 16.99 24.36
N ALA A 748 16.01 17.80 23.49
CA ALA A 748 15.43 19.09 23.86
C ALA A 748 14.32 18.95 24.90
N GLY A 749 13.52 17.87 24.85
CA GLY A 749 12.50 17.58 25.83
C GLY A 749 13.06 17.10 27.18
N MET A 750 14.25 16.52 27.23
CA MET A 750 14.92 16.08 28.47
C MET A 750 15.72 17.19 29.17
N ALA A 751 16.03 18.29 28.47
CA ALA A 751 16.70 19.46 29.02
C ALA A 751 15.74 20.31 29.86
#